data_3d4d40c66de4375065ffbbc0befe1651
#
_entry.id   3d4d40c66de4375065ffbbc0befe1651
#
_cell.length_a   1.000
_cell.length_b   1.000
_cell.length_c   1.000
_cell.angle_alpha   90.00
_cell.angle_beta   90.00
_cell.angle_gamma   90.00
#
_symmetry.space_group_name_H-M   'P 1'
#
loop_
_entity.id
_entity.type
_entity.pdbx_description
1 polymer ?
#
loop_
_entity_poly.entity_id
_entity_poly.type
_entity_poly.pdbx_seq_one_letter_code
_entity_poly.pdbx_strand_id
1 'polypeptide(L)'
;MATYLHPGVYLEEIPSGAKPIEGVATSLAAFVGAATRGPLGTPVLVHSLEEYERTFGAISSEQDVMGFAVLAYYQNGGKDAYIARVADPTGAVAATATLNNADVSPDPVLKLSATSPGAWGNGLHHRVVRSASTAAPTFTLEVGHMELVDGLQRFKADLSFPNLSMNERSPSYALSVVNGDSSPVRLEFANGTVKDLADFGKLTGAALHATAVPANYFTTFGLPEELSFSINLDALGTRNFTVLKTPLALGGTDAAADAEKVAAAIQQAVRGISGTDAPFKDFTCTYETATRQFVLSSPKSSYASVEVYDTGSGPTLAKAMKLDPASSPTAAHGAVMLTPASVEASSTAKLAGGAANAPRPEDFQAVFGGALRKIRDITTVVLPGNSLPSTGAGNGAVAAALAHCEEMRNRVLIVDPEPGFELTSASRVDQLKLPTSTYAVAYYPWVKVANPFYKAESPGTKSPTVKVAPSAFAAGMWSRVDARRGVWKAPAGVETGLTGVAGLEFGVDDGVQDQLNPLGVNALRALPNFGSVLWGARTLATKVDPEWRYVSVRRTAILIEQSVYNGIQWAVFEPNDHRLHAALRTNIGSFMDGLFRAGAFQGEKASDAYFVRCGLGDTMTQGDIDRGQVIVVVGFAPLKAAEFVIVRIQQKLQQ
;
A
#
# COMPACT_ATOMS: atom_id res chain seq x y z
N MET A 1 33.29 -23.96 -36.48
CA MET A 1 33.44 -25.43 -36.46
C MET A 1 34.73 -25.74 -35.72
N ALA A 2 34.67 -26.50 -34.65
CA ALA A 2 35.86 -26.98 -33.97
C ALA A 2 36.57 -27.98 -34.89
N THR A 3 37.85 -27.77 -35.16
CA THR A 3 38.65 -28.63 -36.04
C THR A 3 39.30 -29.71 -35.15
N TYR A 4 38.80 -30.92 -35.22
CA TYR A 4 39.34 -32.07 -34.47
C TYR A 4 40.63 -32.54 -35.12
N LEU A 5 41.74 -32.61 -34.37
CA LEU A 5 43.09 -32.83 -34.91
C LEU A 5 43.64 -34.21 -34.60
N HIS A 6 42.99 -35.00 -33.76
CA HIS A 6 43.44 -36.39 -33.42
C HIS A 6 42.21 -37.30 -33.17
N PRO A 7 42.31 -38.60 -33.32
CA PRO A 7 41.27 -39.52 -32.98
C PRO A 7 40.95 -39.47 -31.47
N GLY A 8 39.68 -39.22 -31.09
CA GLY A 8 39.26 -39.13 -29.71
C GLY A 8 37.74 -38.99 -29.61
N VAL A 9 37.20 -39.08 -28.37
CA VAL A 9 35.80 -38.76 -28.08
C VAL A 9 35.73 -37.28 -27.72
N TYR A 10 34.97 -36.54 -28.48
CA TYR A 10 34.76 -35.11 -28.28
C TYR A 10 33.38 -34.87 -27.70
N LEU A 11 33.29 -34.09 -26.64
CA LEU A 11 32.05 -33.63 -26.04
C LEU A 11 31.80 -32.20 -26.53
N GLU A 12 30.73 -32.01 -27.25
CA GLU A 12 30.23 -30.68 -27.59
C GLU A 12 28.95 -30.42 -26.81
N GLU A 13 28.90 -29.31 -26.09
CA GLU A 13 27.66 -28.82 -25.51
C GLU A 13 26.90 -28.01 -26.56
N ILE A 14 25.87 -28.63 -27.11
CA ILE A 14 24.96 -27.95 -28.02
C ILE A 14 23.78 -27.45 -27.18
N PRO A 15 23.47 -26.12 -27.20
CA PRO A 15 22.25 -25.63 -26.55
C PRO A 15 21.05 -26.39 -27.11
N SER A 16 20.26 -26.99 -26.25
CA SER A 16 19.17 -27.90 -26.66
C SER A 16 18.06 -27.19 -27.47
N GLY A 17 18.05 -25.85 -27.48
CA GLY A 17 16.98 -25.06 -28.09
C GLY A 17 15.60 -25.29 -27.47
N ALA A 18 15.52 -26.20 -26.49
CA ALA A 18 14.28 -26.47 -25.77
C ALA A 18 13.90 -25.25 -24.93
N LYS A 19 12.67 -24.78 -25.09
CA LYS A 19 12.06 -23.71 -24.29
C LYS A 19 11.02 -24.38 -23.39
N PRO A 20 11.42 -24.91 -22.21
CA PRO A 20 10.50 -25.66 -21.35
C PRO A 20 9.37 -24.73 -20.87
N ILE A 21 8.16 -25.25 -20.84
CA ILE A 21 7.01 -24.57 -20.24
C ILE A 21 7.06 -24.82 -18.74
N GLU A 22 7.13 -23.75 -17.95
CA GLU A 22 7.02 -23.80 -16.51
C GLU A 22 5.58 -23.67 -16.05
N GLY A 23 5.19 -24.43 -15.03
CA GLY A 23 3.86 -24.32 -14.43
C GLY A 23 3.70 -22.98 -13.70
N VAL A 24 2.62 -22.27 -14.01
CA VAL A 24 2.27 -21.03 -13.28
C VAL A 24 1.84 -21.34 -11.85
N ALA A 25 1.93 -20.34 -10.95
CA ALA A 25 1.38 -20.44 -9.61
C ALA A 25 -0.14 -20.67 -9.66
N THR A 26 -0.65 -21.55 -8.77
CA THR A 26 -2.08 -21.91 -8.73
C THR A 26 -2.83 -21.32 -7.55
N SER A 27 -2.12 -20.72 -6.60
CA SER A 27 -2.66 -20.38 -5.27
C SER A 27 -2.55 -18.90 -4.91
N LEU A 28 -2.37 -18.00 -5.88
CA LEU A 28 -2.32 -16.56 -5.64
C LEU A 28 -3.74 -15.99 -5.57
N ALA A 29 -4.12 -15.52 -4.39
CA ALA A 29 -5.44 -14.95 -4.15
C ALA A 29 -5.45 -13.43 -4.33
N ALA A 30 -6.59 -12.86 -4.74
CA ALA A 30 -6.87 -11.43 -4.67
C ALA A 30 -8.04 -11.18 -3.73
N PHE A 31 -7.84 -10.35 -2.72
CA PHE A 31 -8.86 -9.85 -1.82
C PHE A 31 -9.25 -8.45 -2.25
N VAL A 32 -10.51 -8.26 -2.62
CA VAL A 32 -11.02 -7.01 -3.17
C VAL A 32 -12.17 -6.49 -2.32
N GLY A 33 -12.01 -5.35 -1.68
CA GLY A 33 -13.03 -4.81 -0.78
C GLY A 33 -12.56 -3.62 0.03
N ALA A 34 -13.38 -3.20 1.01
CA ALA A 34 -13.04 -2.14 1.93
C ALA A 34 -11.93 -2.60 2.89
N ALA A 35 -10.97 -1.73 3.15
CA ALA A 35 -9.94 -1.91 4.17
C ALA A 35 -9.74 -0.61 4.95
N THR A 36 -9.20 -0.70 6.15
CA THR A 36 -9.07 0.43 7.07
C THR A 36 -8.18 1.52 6.49
N ARG A 37 -7.04 1.16 5.91
CA ARG A 37 -6.08 2.06 5.26
C ARG A 37 -5.44 1.39 4.05
N GLY A 38 -4.45 2.03 3.45
CA GLY A 38 -3.70 1.53 2.30
C GLY A 38 -4.10 2.16 0.97
N PRO A 39 -3.36 1.90 -0.10
CA PRO A 39 -3.59 2.47 -1.41
C PRO A 39 -4.99 2.15 -1.93
N LEU A 40 -5.69 3.16 -2.46
CA LEU A 40 -7.03 3.01 -3.01
C LEU A 40 -6.95 2.59 -4.48
N GLY A 41 -7.71 1.57 -4.86
CA GLY A 41 -7.82 1.11 -6.24
C GLY A 41 -6.58 0.44 -6.83
N THR A 42 -5.49 0.37 -6.07
CA THR A 42 -4.22 -0.22 -6.51
C THR A 42 -3.97 -1.53 -5.77
N PRO A 43 -3.93 -2.67 -6.46
CA PRO A 43 -3.61 -3.96 -5.85
C PRO A 43 -2.16 -3.97 -5.34
N VAL A 44 -1.96 -4.36 -4.10
CA VAL A 44 -0.64 -4.53 -3.46
C VAL A 44 -0.43 -5.99 -3.16
N LEU A 45 0.69 -6.54 -3.60
CA LEU A 45 1.10 -7.90 -3.26
C LEU A 45 1.63 -7.91 -1.83
N VAL A 46 1.14 -8.83 -1.01
CA VAL A 46 1.57 -9.05 0.37
C VAL A 46 1.93 -10.53 0.56
N HIS A 47 3.04 -10.79 1.24
CA HIS A 47 3.61 -12.13 1.43
C HIS A 47 3.35 -12.69 2.84
N SER A 48 2.82 -11.87 3.74
CA SER A 48 2.51 -12.26 5.12
C SER A 48 1.40 -11.41 5.72
N LEU A 49 0.84 -11.89 6.83
CA LEU A 49 -0.12 -11.10 7.61
C LEU A 49 0.52 -9.80 8.15
N GLU A 50 1.78 -9.86 8.60
CA GLU A 50 2.51 -8.69 9.11
C GLU A 50 2.69 -7.62 8.02
N GLU A 51 2.95 -8.02 6.78
CA GLU A 51 3.04 -7.09 5.65
C GLU A 51 1.67 -6.48 5.30
N TYR A 52 0.60 -7.28 5.38
CA TYR A 52 -0.76 -6.77 5.29
C TYR A 52 -1.03 -5.72 6.37
N GLU A 53 -0.77 -6.05 7.63
CA GLU A 53 -1.01 -5.15 8.76
C GLU A 53 -0.22 -3.84 8.66
N ARG A 54 1.02 -3.92 8.21
CA ARG A 54 1.85 -2.73 7.96
C ARG A 54 1.25 -1.82 6.91
N THR A 55 0.67 -2.37 5.83
CA THR A 55 0.16 -1.60 4.68
C THR A 55 -1.30 -1.19 4.88
N PHE A 56 -2.16 -2.11 5.29
CA PHE A 56 -3.61 -1.93 5.35
C PHE A 56 -4.16 -1.74 6.77
N GLY A 57 -3.33 -1.90 7.78
CA GLY A 57 -3.67 -1.79 9.19
C GLY A 57 -3.91 -3.13 9.86
N ALA A 58 -3.53 -3.23 11.13
CA ALA A 58 -3.91 -4.36 11.98
C ALA A 58 -5.42 -4.34 12.20
N ILE A 59 -5.99 -5.52 12.49
CA ILE A 59 -7.41 -5.64 12.83
C ILE A 59 -7.70 -4.75 14.05
N SER A 60 -8.50 -3.71 13.86
CA SER A 60 -8.77 -2.69 14.89
C SER A 60 -10.19 -2.73 15.45
N SER A 61 -11.09 -3.47 14.82
CA SER A 61 -12.49 -3.60 15.25
C SER A 61 -13.11 -4.93 14.78
N GLU A 62 -14.25 -5.27 15.37
CA GLU A 62 -15.05 -6.45 14.96
C GLU A 62 -15.59 -6.35 13.53
N GLN A 63 -15.67 -5.13 12.99
CA GLN A 63 -16.19 -4.83 11.67
C GLN A 63 -15.12 -4.86 10.57
N ASP A 64 -13.87 -5.15 10.91
CA ASP A 64 -12.77 -5.22 9.93
C ASP A 64 -12.83 -6.55 9.14
N VAL A 65 -13.78 -6.64 8.23
CA VAL A 65 -14.03 -7.86 7.44
C VAL A 65 -12.84 -8.25 6.56
N MET A 66 -12.07 -7.27 6.05
CA MET A 66 -10.88 -7.53 5.25
C MET A 66 -9.76 -8.13 6.11
N GLY A 67 -9.48 -7.52 7.26
CA GLY A 67 -8.45 -8.00 8.19
C GLY A 67 -8.71 -9.42 8.64
N PHE A 68 -9.94 -9.75 9.07
CA PHE A 68 -10.31 -11.11 9.45
C PHE A 68 -10.25 -12.11 8.28
N ALA A 69 -10.61 -11.70 7.07
CA ALA A 69 -10.52 -12.55 5.90
C ALA A 69 -9.07 -12.89 5.55
N VAL A 70 -8.18 -11.90 5.56
CA VAL A 70 -6.75 -12.09 5.30
C VAL A 70 -6.09 -12.94 6.40
N LEU A 71 -6.43 -12.71 7.67
CA LEU A 71 -6.00 -13.55 8.78
C LEU A 71 -6.41 -15.03 8.57
N ALA A 72 -7.68 -15.27 8.24
CA ALA A 72 -8.19 -16.61 7.97
C ALA A 72 -7.46 -17.28 6.80
N TYR A 73 -7.17 -16.54 5.74
CA TYR A 73 -6.42 -17.02 4.58
C TYR A 73 -5.02 -17.50 4.97
N TYR A 74 -4.23 -16.67 5.66
CA TYR A 74 -2.87 -17.04 6.07
C TYR A 74 -2.86 -18.19 7.08
N GLN A 75 -3.76 -18.20 8.04
CA GLN A 75 -3.87 -19.30 9.02
C GLN A 75 -4.22 -20.65 8.38
N ASN A 76 -4.85 -20.66 7.21
CA ASN A 76 -5.28 -21.87 6.52
C ASN A 76 -4.39 -22.27 5.34
N GLY A 77 -3.21 -21.65 5.19
CA GLY A 77 -2.17 -22.06 4.25
C GLY A 77 -1.97 -21.15 3.05
N GLY A 78 -2.59 -19.98 3.05
CA GLY A 78 -2.28 -18.91 2.10
C GLY A 78 -0.84 -18.46 2.24
N LYS A 79 -0.21 -18.06 1.13
CA LYS A 79 1.18 -17.59 1.09
C LYS A 79 1.26 -16.16 0.60
N ASP A 80 0.78 -15.92 -0.60
CA ASP A 80 0.83 -14.64 -1.28
C ASP A 80 -0.58 -14.19 -1.63
N ALA A 81 -0.87 -12.91 -1.46
CA ALA A 81 -2.15 -12.35 -1.80
C ALA A 81 -2.03 -10.92 -2.33
N TYR A 82 -2.81 -10.60 -3.36
CA TYR A 82 -3.06 -9.21 -3.74
C TYR A 82 -4.20 -8.65 -2.91
N ILE A 83 -3.98 -7.52 -2.30
CA ILE A 83 -5.02 -6.77 -1.59
C ILE A 83 -5.38 -5.54 -2.41
N ALA A 84 -6.61 -5.43 -2.85
CA ALA A 84 -7.13 -4.28 -3.57
C ALA A 84 -8.18 -3.58 -2.71
N ARG A 85 -7.79 -2.49 -2.09
CA ARG A 85 -8.71 -1.67 -1.32
C ARG A 85 -9.64 -0.89 -2.24
N VAL A 86 -10.94 -0.99 -1.97
CA VAL A 86 -11.99 -0.27 -2.71
C VAL A 86 -12.73 0.67 -1.76
N ALA A 87 -12.98 1.89 -2.19
CA ALA A 87 -13.85 2.86 -1.54
C ALA A 87 -14.40 3.82 -2.59
N ASP A 88 -15.46 4.55 -2.28
CA ASP A 88 -15.95 5.63 -3.15
C ASP A 88 -14.88 6.74 -3.23
N PRO A 89 -14.28 7.00 -4.40
CA PRO A 89 -13.22 7.98 -4.54
C PRO A 89 -13.70 9.42 -4.32
N THR A 90 -15.00 9.70 -4.48
CA THR A 90 -15.53 11.07 -4.36
C THR A 90 -15.55 11.58 -2.92
N GLY A 91 -15.57 10.68 -1.93
CA GLY A 91 -15.50 11.02 -0.50
C GLY A 91 -14.21 10.56 0.18
N ALA A 92 -13.24 10.11 -0.60
CA ALA A 92 -11.99 9.57 -0.06
C ALA A 92 -10.98 10.70 0.21
N VAL A 93 -10.80 11.07 1.47
CA VAL A 93 -9.91 12.16 1.92
C VAL A 93 -8.93 11.63 2.96
N ALA A 94 -7.65 11.98 2.82
CA ALA A 94 -6.64 11.70 3.83
C ALA A 94 -6.74 12.71 5.00
N ALA A 95 -6.55 12.23 6.21
CA ALA A 95 -6.45 13.11 7.37
C ALA A 95 -5.18 13.96 7.29
N THR A 96 -5.27 15.22 7.70
CA THR A 96 -4.16 16.17 7.63
C THR A 96 -4.00 16.95 8.92
N ALA A 97 -2.79 17.43 9.16
CA ALA A 97 -2.48 18.42 10.17
C ALA A 97 -1.51 19.45 9.59
N THR A 98 -1.59 20.67 10.08
CA THR A 98 -0.68 21.76 9.68
C THR A 98 0.37 21.97 10.75
N LEU A 99 1.63 22.05 10.34
CA LEU A 99 2.75 22.42 11.20
C LEU A 99 3.12 23.87 10.90
N ASN A 100 3.07 24.68 11.94
CA ASN A 100 3.35 26.11 11.84
C ASN A 100 4.80 26.40 12.20
N ASN A 101 5.33 27.54 11.72
CA ASN A 101 6.59 28.08 12.19
C ASN A 101 6.44 28.69 13.61
N ALA A 102 7.59 29.04 14.21
CA ALA A 102 7.66 29.59 15.58
C ALA A 102 7.63 31.13 15.62
N ASP A 103 7.11 31.77 14.58
CA ASP A 103 7.02 33.22 14.54
C ASP A 103 5.96 33.77 15.51
N VAL A 104 6.03 35.03 15.81
CA VAL A 104 5.05 35.73 16.67
C VAL A 104 3.62 35.61 16.13
N SER A 105 3.50 35.58 14.81
CA SER A 105 2.27 35.20 14.10
C SER A 105 2.54 33.90 13.36
N PRO A 106 2.21 32.74 13.92
CA PRO A 106 2.56 31.46 13.33
C PRO A 106 1.90 31.23 11.96
N ASP A 107 2.72 30.95 10.96
CA ASP A 107 2.25 30.63 9.61
C ASP A 107 2.33 29.14 9.35
N PRO A 108 1.38 28.56 8.59
CA PRO A 108 1.43 27.18 8.15
C PRO A 108 2.56 26.99 7.14
N VAL A 109 3.55 26.17 7.47
CA VAL A 109 4.73 25.93 6.60
C VAL A 109 4.81 24.51 6.08
N LEU A 110 4.38 23.53 6.87
CA LEU A 110 4.32 22.13 6.45
C LEU A 110 2.93 21.56 6.68
N LYS A 111 2.58 20.60 5.86
CA LYS A 111 1.36 19.80 5.97
C LYS A 111 1.75 18.34 6.17
N LEU A 112 1.31 17.77 7.26
CA LEU A 112 1.42 16.34 7.56
C LEU A 112 0.12 15.67 7.15
N SER A 113 0.21 14.69 6.25
CA SER A 113 -0.95 13.97 5.71
C SER A 113 -0.83 12.49 6.00
N ALA A 114 -1.92 11.81 6.30
CA ALA A 114 -1.96 10.36 6.25
C ALA A 114 -1.70 9.86 4.82
N THR A 115 -1.00 8.73 4.65
CA THR A 115 -0.60 8.22 3.32
C THR A 115 -1.77 7.71 2.47
N SER A 116 -2.92 7.48 3.10
CA SER A 116 -4.12 7.00 2.40
C SER A 116 -5.38 7.60 3.00
N PRO A 117 -6.45 7.74 2.20
CA PRO A 117 -7.74 8.22 2.68
C PRO A 117 -8.35 7.31 3.76
N GLY A 118 -9.17 7.88 4.62
CA GLY A 118 -9.94 7.14 5.60
C GLY A 118 -9.93 7.73 7.00
N ALA A 119 -10.91 7.36 7.79
CA ALA A 119 -11.07 7.82 9.18
C ALA A 119 -9.92 7.36 10.10
N TRP A 120 -9.13 6.36 9.69
CA TRP A 120 -7.99 5.84 10.45
C TRP A 120 -6.96 6.92 10.78
N GLY A 121 -6.73 7.84 9.82
CA GLY A 121 -5.79 8.94 9.99
C GLY A 121 -6.23 9.95 11.06
N ASN A 122 -7.53 10.04 11.37
CA ASN A 122 -8.05 10.91 12.42
C ASN A 122 -7.65 10.43 13.84
N GLY A 123 -7.17 9.20 13.97
CA GLY A 123 -6.60 8.67 15.23
C GLY A 123 -5.13 8.98 15.42
N LEU A 124 -4.44 9.47 14.37
CA LEU A 124 -3.04 9.82 14.44
C LEU A 124 -2.85 11.17 15.14
N HIS A 125 -1.86 11.20 16.01
CA HIS A 125 -1.37 12.39 16.66
C HIS A 125 0.10 12.59 16.29
N HIS A 126 0.57 13.83 16.31
CA HIS A 126 1.96 14.15 16.06
C HIS A 126 2.51 15.05 17.14
N ARG A 127 3.81 14.96 17.38
CA ARG A 127 4.57 15.83 18.29
C ARG A 127 5.84 16.29 17.59
N VAL A 128 6.13 17.58 17.70
CA VAL A 128 7.37 18.18 17.19
C VAL A 128 8.21 18.61 18.38
N VAL A 129 9.45 18.12 18.45
CA VAL A 129 10.42 18.51 19.47
C VAL A 129 11.62 19.12 18.77
N ARG A 130 11.90 20.39 19.04
CA ARG A 130 13.07 21.09 18.49
C ARG A 130 14.34 20.73 19.25
N SER A 131 15.45 20.64 18.52
CA SER A 131 16.77 20.60 19.15
C SER A 131 17.06 21.92 19.85
N ALA A 132 17.76 21.86 20.99
CA ALA A 132 18.25 23.04 21.69
C ALA A 132 19.42 23.72 20.96
N SER A 133 19.97 23.10 19.90
CA SER A 133 21.09 23.66 19.14
C SER A 133 20.59 24.79 18.23
N THR A 134 21.21 25.96 18.37
CA THR A 134 20.96 27.12 17.49
C THR A 134 21.87 27.14 16.25
N ALA A 135 22.95 26.35 16.28
CA ALA A 135 23.91 26.31 15.18
C ALA A 135 23.45 25.48 13.97
N ALA A 136 22.60 24.49 14.23
CA ALA A 136 21.97 23.67 13.19
C ALA A 136 20.59 23.21 13.73
N PRO A 137 19.55 24.03 13.63
CA PRO A 137 18.26 23.68 14.17
C PRO A 137 17.69 22.45 13.46
N THR A 138 17.53 21.41 14.26
CA THR A 138 16.87 20.17 13.85
C THR A 138 15.62 19.96 14.70
N PHE A 139 14.73 19.13 14.24
CA PHE A 139 13.57 18.74 15.02
C PHE A 139 13.36 17.25 14.94
N THR A 140 12.68 16.72 15.93
CA THR A 140 12.16 15.35 15.91
C THR A 140 10.66 15.42 15.65
N LEU A 141 10.20 14.70 14.64
CA LEU A 141 8.78 14.48 14.39
C LEU A 141 8.42 13.09 14.91
N GLU A 142 7.49 13.03 15.83
CA GLU A 142 6.91 11.79 16.32
C GLU A 142 5.45 11.70 15.88
N VAL A 143 5.06 10.51 15.42
CA VAL A 143 3.70 10.19 15.02
C VAL A 143 3.25 8.97 15.81
N GLY A 144 2.05 9.01 16.37
CA GLY A 144 1.55 7.95 17.23
C GLY A 144 0.08 8.12 17.55
N HIS A 145 -0.33 7.54 18.65
CA HIS A 145 -1.71 7.57 19.12
C HIS A 145 -1.78 7.90 20.61
N MET A 146 -3.01 8.23 21.08
CA MET A 146 -3.27 8.40 22.50
C MET A 146 -3.62 7.06 23.12
N GLU A 147 -2.93 6.69 24.18
CA GLU A 147 -3.14 5.48 24.96
C GLU A 147 -3.66 5.83 26.35
N LEU A 148 -4.61 5.07 26.87
CA LEU A 148 -5.11 5.24 28.23
C LEU A 148 -4.23 4.45 29.20
N VAL A 149 -3.40 5.16 29.98
CA VAL A 149 -2.51 4.60 31.01
C VAL A 149 -2.96 5.14 32.35
N ASP A 150 -3.32 4.27 33.28
CA ASP A 150 -3.79 4.65 34.63
C ASP A 150 -4.93 5.67 34.63
N GLY A 151 -5.84 5.57 33.66
CA GLY A 151 -6.97 6.49 33.50
C GLY A 151 -6.65 7.83 32.87
N LEU A 152 -5.39 8.08 32.48
CA LEU A 152 -4.94 9.28 31.81
C LEU A 152 -4.60 8.99 30.35
N GLN A 153 -5.00 9.90 29.44
CA GLN A 153 -4.60 9.85 28.05
C GLN A 153 -3.12 10.26 27.94
N ARG A 154 -2.28 9.38 27.39
CA ARG A 154 -0.86 9.65 27.12
C ARG A 154 -0.54 9.43 25.66
N PHE A 155 0.29 10.31 25.10
CA PHE A 155 0.80 10.13 23.75
C PHE A 155 1.85 9.02 23.74
N LYS A 156 1.65 8.04 22.87
CA LYS A 156 2.60 6.98 22.55
C LYS A 156 3.05 7.13 21.12
N ALA A 157 4.34 7.37 20.93
CA ALA A 157 4.93 7.43 19.60
C ALA A 157 5.03 6.01 19.02
N ASP A 158 4.43 5.80 17.87
CA ASP A 158 4.58 4.58 17.08
C ASP A 158 5.79 4.68 16.13
N LEU A 159 6.07 5.92 15.70
CA LEU A 159 7.20 6.29 14.84
C LEU A 159 7.87 7.55 15.35
N SER A 160 9.18 7.57 15.26
CA SER A 160 10.00 8.74 15.60
C SER A 160 11.01 8.99 14.47
N PHE A 161 11.04 10.21 13.98
CA PHE A 161 11.97 10.70 12.98
C PHE A 161 12.89 11.74 13.64
N PRO A 162 14.02 11.32 14.21
CA PRO A 162 14.90 12.21 14.96
C PRO A 162 15.79 13.05 14.05
N ASN A 163 16.21 14.21 14.55
CA ASN A 163 17.20 15.08 13.93
C ASN A 163 16.89 15.50 12.48
N LEU A 164 15.62 15.69 12.16
CA LEU A 164 15.19 16.16 10.86
C LEU A 164 15.69 17.59 10.61
N SER A 165 16.14 17.84 9.39
CA SER A 165 16.59 19.14 8.90
C SER A 165 15.70 19.60 7.75
N MET A 166 15.44 20.91 7.67
CA MET A 166 14.78 21.49 6.51
C MET A 166 15.76 21.87 5.38
N ASN A 167 17.04 21.66 5.57
CA ASN A 167 18.03 21.84 4.52
C ASN A 167 18.00 20.65 3.53
N GLU A 168 17.68 20.91 2.28
CA GLU A 168 17.56 19.90 1.21
C GLU A 168 18.86 19.12 0.94
N ARG A 169 20.02 19.71 1.27
CA ARG A 169 21.34 19.08 1.14
C ARG A 169 21.69 18.16 2.31
N SER A 170 20.90 18.17 3.37
CA SER A 170 21.12 17.31 4.54
C SER A 170 20.68 15.87 4.24
N PRO A 171 21.45 14.86 4.65
CA PRO A 171 21.00 13.47 4.61
C PRO A 171 19.76 13.23 5.48
N SER A 172 19.51 14.12 6.46
CA SER A 172 18.33 14.11 7.35
C SER A 172 17.23 15.05 6.85
N TYR A 173 17.16 15.34 5.54
CA TYR A 173 16.12 16.22 5.00
C TYR A 173 14.73 15.68 5.31
N ALA A 174 13.91 16.49 5.99
CA ALA A 174 12.63 16.05 6.57
C ALA A 174 11.67 15.43 5.55
N LEU A 175 11.53 16.04 4.37
CA LEU A 175 10.64 15.53 3.33
C LEU A 175 11.12 14.18 2.78
N SER A 176 12.42 13.99 2.62
CA SER A 176 12.97 12.72 2.14
C SER A 176 12.85 11.61 3.18
N VAL A 177 13.13 11.92 4.45
CA VAL A 177 13.11 10.93 5.54
C VAL A 177 11.68 10.51 5.90
N VAL A 178 10.77 11.48 6.07
CA VAL A 178 9.37 11.20 6.45
C VAL A 178 8.59 10.54 5.32
N ASN A 179 8.88 10.89 4.07
CA ASN A 179 8.19 10.35 2.89
C ASN A 179 8.72 8.98 2.43
N GLY A 180 9.55 8.31 3.22
CA GLY A 180 10.01 6.96 2.92
C GLY A 180 8.86 5.96 2.76
N ASP A 181 9.10 4.87 2.02
CA ASP A 181 8.07 3.92 1.56
C ASP A 181 7.25 3.27 2.69
N SER A 182 7.82 3.13 3.87
CA SER A 182 7.15 2.47 5.01
C SER A 182 6.45 3.44 5.97
N SER A 183 6.46 4.73 5.69
CA SER A 183 5.84 5.73 6.56
C SER A 183 4.32 5.75 6.38
N PRO A 184 3.52 5.78 7.47
CA PRO A 184 2.07 5.93 7.38
C PRO A 184 1.64 7.39 7.14
N VAL A 185 2.59 8.33 7.15
CA VAL A 185 2.35 9.75 6.93
C VAL A 185 3.26 10.30 5.84
N ARG A 186 2.86 11.40 5.23
CA ARG A 186 3.64 12.18 4.27
C ARG A 186 3.74 13.61 4.75
N LEU A 187 4.89 14.21 4.48
CA LEU A 187 5.18 15.61 4.77
C LEU A 187 5.34 16.37 3.47
N GLU A 188 4.65 17.48 3.35
CA GLU A 188 4.74 18.38 2.19
C GLU A 188 4.72 19.84 2.66
N PHE A 189 5.15 20.78 1.80
CA PHE A 189 4.96 22.19 2.11
C PHE A 189 3.47 22.55 2.04
N ALA A 190 3.00 23.38 2.98
CA ALA A 190 1.63 23.83 2.99
C ALA A 190 1.38 24.79 1.82
N ASN A 191 0.45 24.42 0.91
CA ASN A 191 0.09 25.21 -0.25
C ASN A 191 -1.15 26.05 0.00
N GLY A 192 -1.15 27.29 -0.48
CA GLY A 192 -2.33 28.14 -0.61
C GLY A 192 -2.72 28.97 0.62
N THR A 193 -2.23 28.64 1.82
CA THR A 193 -2.45 29.42 3.06
C THR A 193 -1.16 29.92 3.70
N VAL A 194 -0.03 29.54 3.12
CA VAL A 194 1.30 29.99 3.54
C VAL A 194 1.55 31.37 2.96
N LYS A 195 2.20 32.25 3.73
CA LYS A 195 2.76 33.48 3.19
C LYS A 195 3.51 33.22 1.90
N ASP A 196 3.49 34.18 0.98
CA ASP A 196 4.33 34.11 -0.23
C ASP A 196 5.77 33.76 0.19
N LEU A 197 6.41 32.83 -0.49
CA LEU A 197 7.82 32.47 -0.24
C LEU A 197 8.75 33.71 -0.20
N ALA A 198 8.31 34.79 -0.84
CA ALA A 198 8.95 36.11 -0.77
C ALA A 198 9.03 36.70 0.64
N ASP A 199 8.16 36.30 1.55
CA ASP A 199 8.10 36.83 2.91
C ASP A 199 8.96 36.03 3.89
N PHE A 200 9.34 34.80 3.53
CA PHE A 200 10.23 33.99 4.38
C PHE A 200 11.70 34.40 4.23
N GLY A 201 12.48 34.07 5.24
CA GLY A 201 13.91 34.37 5.28
C GLY A 201 14.21 35.84 5.50
N LYS A 202 13.34 36.58 6.20
CA LYS A 202 13.54 37.97 6.55
C LYS A 202 13.66 38.17 8.05
N LEU A 203 14.55 39.07 8.44
CA LEU A 203 14.62 39.65 9.78
C LEU A 203 14.52 41.15 9.66
N THR A 204 13.46 41.73 10.18
CA THR A 204 13.20 43.18 10.14
C THR A 204 13.47 43.77 11.53
N GLY A 205 14.42 44.67 11.65
CA GLY A 205 14.70 45.40 12.86
C GLY A 205 13.54 46.32 13.27
N ALA A 206 13.45 46.69 14.52
CA ALA A 206 12.55 47.73 14.93
C ALA A 206 12.94 49.07 14.28
N ALA A 207 12.01 50.03 14.22
CA ALA A 207 12.30 51.35 13.68
C ALA A 207 13.41 52.05 14.52
N LEU A 208 14.40 52.59 13.83
CA LEU A 208 15.53 53.25 14.48
C LEU A 208 15.09 54.43 15.37
N HIS A 209 14.01 55.09 14.94
CA HIS A 209 13.42 56.23 15.66
C HIS A 209 11.93 56.33 15.37
N ALA A 210 11.14 56.81 16.32
CA ALA A 210 9.71 56.93 16.19
C ALA A 210 9.25 57.90 15.08
N THR A 211 10.03 58.97 14.88
CA THR A 211 9.74 60.02 13.89
C THR A 211 10.85 60.05 12.83
N ALA A 212 11.69 61.04 12.82
CA ALA A 212 12.86 61.13 11.94
C ALA A 212 14.11 60.64 12.67
N VAL A 213 14.97 59.87 11.96
CA VAL A 213 16.25 59.43 12.51
C VAL A 213 17.21 60.63 12.58
N PRO A 214 17.80 60.95 13.74
CA PRO A 214 18.75 62.06 13.84
C PRO A 214 19.93 61.88 12.89
N ALA A 215 20.39 62.98 12.26
CA ALA A 215 21.49 62.94 11.30
C ALA A 215 22.80 62.32 11.83
N ASN A 216 23.02 62.46 13.15
CA ASN A 216 24.22 61.91 13.83
C ASN A 216 23.95 60.57 14.54
N TYR A 217 22.88 59.83 14.19
CA TYR A 217 22.44 58.62 14.90
C TYR A 217 23.57 57.61 15.10
N PHE A 218 24.25 57.20 14.04
CA PHE A 218 25.31 56.18 14.11
C PHE A 218 26.59 56.71 14.78
N THR A 219 26.90 57.99 14.71
CA THR A 219 28.05 58.57 15.40
C THR A 219 27.83 58.73 16.90
N THR A 220 26.62 59.09 17.33
CA THR A 220 26.30 59.26 18.74
C THR A 220 26.03 57.92 19.45
N PHE A 221 25.77 56.85 18.72
CA PHE A 221 25.55 55.51 19.28
C PHE A 221 26.82 54.91 19.94
N GLY A 222 28.00 55.46 19.65
CA GLY A 222 29.26 55.02 20.26
C GLY A 222 29.77 53.69 19.71
N LEU A 223 29.51 53.38 18.45
CA LEU A 223 29.94 52.15 17.79
C LEU A 223 31.48 52.02 17.79
N PRO A 224 32.03 50.81 18.01
CA PRO A 224 33.45 50.51 17.90
C PRO A 224 33.92 50.64 16.43
N GLU A 225 35.25 50.62 16.22
CA GLU A 225 35.82 50.64 14.86
C GLU A 225 35.50 49.36 14.06
N GLU A 226 35.50 48.23 14.76
CA GLU A 226 35.08 46.94 14.18
C GLU A 226 33.61 46.72 14.44
N LEU A 227 32.82 46.78 13.36
CA LEU A 227 31.37 46.56 13.40
C LEU A 227 31.09 45.09 13.09
N SER A 228 30.54 44.34 14.02
CA SER A 228 30.29 42.91 13.83
C SER A 228 29.07 42.42 14.61
N PHE A 229 28.50 41.35 14.12
CA PHE A 229 27.62 40.42 14.85
C PHE A 229 27.68 39.04 14.17
N SER A 230 27.13 38.05 14.82
CA SER A 230 27.05 36.71 14.22
C SER A 230 25.71 36.53 13.52
N ILE A 231 25.73 35.90 12.37
CA ILE A 231 24.53 35.60 11.55
C ILE A 231 24.43 34.11 11.23
N ASN A 232 23.23 33.59 11.27
CA ASN A 232 22.91 32.24 10.80
C ASN A 232 21.84 32.35 9.75
N LEU A 233 22.17 31.88 8.53
CA LEU A 233 21.25 31.86 7.39
C LEU A 233 20.84 30.43 7.11
N ASP A 234 19.53 30.19 6.97
CA ASP A 234 18.94 28.92 6.58
C ASP A 234 19.48 27.72 7.38
N ALA A 235 19.76 27.95 8.67
CA ALA A 235 20.31 26.95 9.59
C ALA A 235 21.67 26.34 9.16
N LEU A 236 22.45 27.03 8.35
CA LEU A 236 23.79 26.59 7.91
C LEU A 236 24.89 26.80 8.96
N GLY A 237 24.50 27.18 10.16
CA GLY A 237 25.38 27.47 11.27
C GLY A 237 25.77 28.94 11.37
N THR A 238 26.08 29.36 12.62
CA THR A 238 26.44 30.72 12.93
C THR A 238 27.80 31.12 12.31
N ARG A 239 27.85 32.24 11.62
CA ARG A 239 29.02 32.81 10.98
C ARG A 239 29.24 34.24 11.48
N ASN A 240 30.49 34.62 11.64
CA ASN A 240 30.89 35.96 12.03
C ASN A 240 31.34 36.75 10.79
N PHE A 241 31.05 38.03 10.79
CA PHE A 241 31.62 38.98 9.82
C PHE A 241 32.03 40.26 10.55
N THR A 242 32.92 41.01 9.93
CA THR A 242 33.43 42.30 10.46
C THR A 242 33.46 43.34 9.35
N VAL A 243 33.00 44.53 9.66
CA VAL A 243 33.07 45.71 8.79
C VAL A 243 33.82 46.81 9.58
N LEU A 244 34.73 47.51 8.90
CA LEU A 244 35.45 48.66 9.51
C LEU A 244 34.59 49.92 9.40
N LYS A 245 34.45 50.66 10.49
CA LYS A 245 33.66 51.90 10.58
C LYS A 245 34.29 53.06 9.82
N THR A 246 35.60 53.24 9.96
CA THR A 246 36.32 54.37 9.32
C THR A 246 36.07 54.48 7.81
N PRO A 247 36.14 53.39 7.00
CA PRO A 247 35.86 53.50 5.56
C PRO A 247 34.44 53.91 5.20
N LEU A 248 33.46 53.72 6.13
CA LEU A 248 32.05 54.02 5.87
C LEU A 248 31.73 55.52 5.94
N ALA A 249 32.63 56.34 6.51
CA ALA A 249 32.47 57.80 6.67
C ALA A 249 31.06 58.17 7.18
N LEU A 250 30.68 57.58 8.33
CA LEU A 250 29.39 57.86 9.02
C LEU A 250 29.42 59.24 9.65
N GLY A 251 28.29 59.93 9.72
CA GLY A 251 28.15 61.24 10.33
C GLY A 251 27.86 62.38 9.35
N GLY A 252 27.34 62.04 8.20
CA GLY A 252 26.77 62.99 7.25
C GLY A 252 25.52 63.71 7.81
N THR A 253 25.00 64.65 7.05
CA THR A 253 23.76 65.38 7.40
C THR A 253 22.49 64.58 7.14
N ASP A 254 22.62 63.38 6.53
CA ASP A 254 21.53 62.49 6.20
C ASP A 254 21.72 61.09 6.87
N ALA A 255 20.93 60.84 7.86
CA ALA A 255 20.97 59.58 8.61
C ALA A 255 20.50 58.36 7.76
N ALA A 256 19.63 58.59 6.76
CA ALA A 256 19.21 57.54 5.85
C ALA A 256 20.36 57.12 4.93
N ALA A 257 21.13 58.05 4.40
CA ALA A 257 22.32 57.76 3.61
C ALA A 257 23.37 56.98 4.44
N ASP A 258 23.55 57.30 5.71
CA ASP A 258 24.48 56.55 6.57
C ASP A 258 23.95 55.14 6.88
N ALA A 259 22.63 54.95 7.08
CA ALA A 259 22.02 53.63 7.21
C ALA A 259 22.16 52.76 5.95
N GLU A 260 22.00 53.35 4.79
CA GLU A 260 22.23 52.67 3.49
C GLU A 260 23.69 52.21 3.30
N LYS A 261 24.67 53.05 3.69
CA LYS A 261 26.09 52.64 3.70
C LYS A 261 26.35 51.45 4.63
N VAL A 262 25.78 51.47 5.83
CA VAL A 262 25.87 50.36 6.78
C VAL A 262 25.25 49.10 6.19
N ALA A 263 24.07 49.20 5.62
CA ALA A 263 23.38 48.06 5.00
C ALA A 263 24.21 47.44 3.83
N ALA A 264 24.73 48.30 2.95
CA ALA A 264 25.55 47.83 1.82
C ALA A 264 26.86 47.15 2.28
N ALA A 265 27.51 47.69 3.30
CA ALA A 265 28.72 47.10 3.87
C ALA A 265 28.49 45.75 4.52
N ILE A 266 27.37 45.58 5.28
CA ILE A 266 26.97 44.30 5.84
C ILE A 266 26.67 43.30 4.74
N GLN A 267 25.89 43.70 3.75
CA GLN A 267 25.58 42.83 2.61
C GLN A 267 26.86 42.32 1.92
N GLN A 268 27.81 43.18 1.69
CA GLN A 268 29.09 42.80 1.08
C GLN A 268 29.90 41.86 1.99
N ALA A 269 29.97 42.16 3.31
CA ALA A 269 30.73 41.35 4.23
C ALA A 269 30.11 39.94 4.41
N VAL A 270 28.81 39.86 4.54
CA VAL A 270 28.08 38.56 4.66
C VAL A 270 28.23 37.74 3.39
N ARG A 271 28.12 38.37 2.20
CA ARG A 271 28.35 37.68 0.90
C ARG A 271 29.79 37.18 0.78
N GLY A 272 30.74 37.85 1.41
CA GLY A 272 32.15 37.43 1.45
C GLY A 272 32.43 36.19 2.31
N ILE A 273 31.47 35.75 3.16
CA ILE A 273 31.63 34.56 4.03
C ILE A 273 31.68 33.29 3.19
N SER A 274 30.81 33.17 2.17
CA SER A 274 30.80 32.03 1.25
C SER A 274 30.33 32.47 -0.13
N GLY A 275 31.16 32.29 -1.12
CA GLY A 275 30.82 32.55 -2.52
C GLY A 275 30.05 31.43 -3.21
N THR A 276 29.89 30.28 -2.56
CA THR A 276 29.26 29.07 -3.11
C THR A 276 27.88 28.79 -2.49
N ASP A 277 27.67 29.10 -1.22
CA ASP A 277 26.43 28.84 -0.53
C ASP A 277 25.41 29.94 -0.85
N ALA A 278 24.29 29.56 -1.47
CA ALA A 278 23.26 30.49 -1.93
C ALA A 278 22.77 31.46 -0.84
N PRO A 279 22.49 31.04 0.40
CA PRO A 279 22.07 31.94 1.47
C PRO A 279 23.03 33.09 1.74
N PHE A 280 24.34 32.84 1.69
CA PHE A 280 25.36 33.89 1.85
C PHE A 280 25.58 34.67 0.57
N LYS A 281 25.76 34.00 -0.58
CA LYS A 281 26.02 34.61 -1.89
C LYS A 281 24.93 35.61 -2.29
N ASP A 282 23.66 35.23 -2.09
CA ASP A 282 22.51 36.00 -2.52
C ASP A 282 21.83 36.77 -1.36
N PHE A 283 22.47 36.83 -0.19
CA PHE A 283 22.03 37.60 0.98
C PHE A 283 21.82 39.07 0.64
N THR A 284 20.76 39.67 1.18
CA THR A 284 20.51 41.10 1.08
C THR A 284 20.36 41.76 2.44
N CYS A 285 20.89 42.96 2.57
CA CYS A 285 20.66 43.83 3.69
C CYS A 285 20.28 45.20 3.15
N THR A 286 19.08 45.68 3.47
CA THR A 286 18.56 46.96 3.02
C THR A 286 18.10 47.81 4.16
N TYR A 287 18.08 49.12 3.99
CA TYR A 287 17.44 50.06 4.88
C TYR A 287 16.18 50.64 4.21
N GLU A 288 15.04 50.44 4.83
CA GLU A 288 13.76 50.97 4.35
C GLU A 288 13.51 52.36 4.95
N THR A 289 13.64 53.40 4.15
CA THR A 289 13.54 54.81 4.59
C THR A 289 12.13 55.13 5.10
N ALA A 290 11.08 54.58 4.49
CA ALA A 290 9.69 54.83 4.88
C ALA A 290 9.36 54.31 6.30
N THR A 291 9.84 53.12 6.64
CA THR A 291 9.62 52.44 7.93
C THR A 291 10.77 52.68 8.90
N ARG A 292 11.89 53.22 8.44
CA ARG A 292 13.14 53.45 9.20
C ARG A 292 13.72 52.17 9.79
N GLN A 293 13.65 51.08 9.05
CA GLN A 293 14.01 49.74 9.51
C GLN A 293 15.11 49.13 8.62
N PHE A 294 15.96 48.31 9.24
CA PHE A 294 16.83 47.42 8.49
C PHE A 294 16.10 46.11 8.22
N VAL A 295 16.26 45.61 6.99
CA VAL A 295 15.73 44.31 6.56
C VAL A 295 16.88 43.46 6.06
N LEU A 296 17.12 42.34 6.72
CA LEU A 296 18.06 41.30 6.34
C LEU A 296 17.27 40.19 5.71
N SER A 297 17.74 39.68 4.54
CA SER A 297 17.02 38.62 3.85
C SER A 297 17.98 37.54 3.32
N SER A 298 17.63 36.29 3.57
CA SER A 298 18.15 35.12 2.85
C SER A 298 17.39 34.92 1.55
N PRO A 299 17.92 34.19 0.54
CA PRO A 299 17.19 33.84 -0.67
C PRO A 299 15.84 33.18 -0.36
N LYS A 300 14.83 33.59 -1.12
CA LYS A 300 13.44 33.17 -0.91
C LYS A 300 13.28 31.66 -1.05
N SER A 301 12.90 31.01 0.03
CA SER A 301 12.52 29.59 0.05
C SER A 301 11.60 29.31 1.24
N SER A 302 10.86 28.22 1.16
CA SER A 302 9.95 27.78 2.22
C SER A 302 10.66 27.40 3.53
N TYR A 303 11.95 27.26 3.54
CA TYR A 303 12.76 26.97 4.72
C TYR A 303 13.76 28.09 5.10
N ALA A 304 13.77 29.20 4.37
CA ALA A 304 14.70 30.31 4.61
C ALA A 304 14.54 30.90 6.01
N SER A 305 15.65 31.26 6.62
CA SER A 305 15.70 31.95 7.91
C SER A 305 16.87 32.90 8.02
N VAL A 306 16.71 33.95 8.83
CA VAL A 306 17.78 34.89 9.19
C VAL A 306 17.75 35.05 10.70
N GLU A 307 18.80 34.63 11.36
CA GLU A 307 18.99 34.82 12.83
C GLU A 307 20.25 35.68 13.07
N VAL A 308 20.13 36.59 13.98
CA VAL A 308 21.24 37.46 14.41
C VAL A 308 21.56 37.19 15.90
N TYR A 309 22.82 36.94 16.15
CA TYR A 309 23.33 36.71 17.50
C TYR A 309 24.28 37.82 17.88
N ASP A 310 23.91 38.54 18.94
CA ASP A 310 24.72 39.61 19.52
C ASP A 310 24.99 39.31 21.00
N THR A 311 26.26 39.04 21.31
CA THR A 311 26.72 38.72 22.66
C THR A 311 27.38 39.91 23.35
N GLY A 312 27.45 41.05 22.67
CA GLY A 312 28.13 42.24 23.20
C GLY A 312 27.34 42.97 24.30
N SER A 313 28.00 43.30 25.38
CA SER A 313 27.39 44.08 26.48
C SER A 313 27.39 45.61 26.25
N GLY A 314 28.18 46.10 25.28
CA GLY A 314 28.33 47.51 24.91
C GLY A 314 27.44 47.95 23.74
N PRO A 315 27.69 49.12 23.13
CA PRO A 315 27.10 49.55 21.89
C PRO A 315 27.61 48.66 20.75
N THR A 316 26.69 47.83 20.20
CA THR A 316 26.98 46.89 19.12
C THR A 316 26.25 47.30 17.85
N LEU A 317 26.69 46.77 16.70
CA LEU A 317 26.06 47.01 15.42
C LEU A 317 24.60 46.48 15.40
N ALA A 318 24.35 45.29 15.93
CA ALA A 318 23.01 44.73 16.03
C ALA A 318 22.05 45.61 16.84
N LYS A 319 22.50 46.18 17.94
CA LYS A 319 21.71 47.14 18.76
C LYS A 319 21.45 48.44 17.98
N ALA A 320 22.47 48.97 17.29
CA ALA A 320 22.32 50.18 16.48
C ALA A 320 21.32 49.99 15.36
N MET A 321 21.21 48.77 14.80
CA MET A 321 20.25 48.39 13.75
C MET A 321 18.92 47.93 14.31
N LYS A 322 18.76 47.88 15.64
CA LYS A 322 17.57 47.34 16.31
C LYS A 322 17.24 45.88 15.92
N LEU A 323 18.28 45.09 15.73
CA LEU A 323 18.20 43.66 15.41
C LEU A 323 18.46 42.75 16.61
N ASP A 324 18.86 43.32 17.75
CA ASP A 324 19.06 42.59 18.97
C ASP A 324 17.71 42.15 19.62
N PRO A 325 17.68 41.05 20.40
CA PRO A 325 16.46 40.55 21.02
C PRO A 325 15.70 41.57 21.87
N ALA A 326 16.42 42.48 22.56
CA ALA A 326 15.81 43.52 23.39
C ALA A 326 15.04 44.57 22.56
N SER A 327 15.40 44.73 21.30
CA SER A 327 14.70 45.63 20.34
C SER A 327 13.47 45.01 19.71
N SER A 328 13.19 43.73 19.97
CA SER A 328 12.06 42.97 19.43
C SER A 328 11.95 43.02 17.88
N PRO A 329 12.99 42.59 17.13
CA PRO A 329 12.93 42.55 15.70
C PRO A 329 11.85 41.53 15.23
N THR A 330 11.25 41.78 14.09
CA THR A 330 10.26 40.86 13.50
C THR A 330 10.97 39.90 12.56
N ALA A 331 10.86 38.62 12.86
CA ALA A 331 11.38 37.56 12.00
C ALA A 331 10.24 36.89 11.22
N ALA A 332 10.53 36.49 9.99
CA ALA A 332 9.67 35.64 9.16
C ALA A 332 10.49 34.44 8.73
N HIS A 333 10.48 33.41 9.55
CA HIS A 333 11.19 32.16 9.29
C HIS A 333 10.32 31.17 8.54
N GLY A 334 10.92 30.42 7.63
CA GLY A 334 10.29 29.28 6.98
C GLY A 334 10.24 28.04 7.88
N ALA A 335 10.03 26.88 7.27
CA ALA A 335 9.84 25.59 7.96
C ALA A 335 11.04 25.13 8.82
N VAL A 336 12.20 25.76 8.67
CA VAL A 336 13.39 25.49 9.50
C VAL A 336 13.13 25.76 10.99
N MET A 337 12.16 26.62 11.30
CA MET A 337 11.82 27.07 12.64
C MET A 337 10.39 26.65 13.01
N LEU A 338 10.13 25.36 13.06
CA LEU A 338 8.81 24.84 13.48
C LEU A 338 8.48 25.15 14.94
N THR A 339 7.21 25.40 15.22
CA THR A 339 6.71 25.55 16.58
C THR A 339 6.83 24.19 17.30
N PRO A 340 7.51 24.12 18.47
CA PRO A 340 7.50 22.91 19.26
C PRO A 340 6.09 22.62 19.75
N ALA A 341 5.60 21.40 19.57
CA ALA A 341 4.42 20.93 20.29
C ALA A 341 4.86 20.56 21.71
N SER A 342 4.15 21.05 22.74
CA SER A 342 4.53 20.76 24.13
C SER A 342 4.32 19.28 24.47
N VAL A 343 5.05 18.80 25.48
CA VAL A 343 5.12 17.38 25.86
C VAL A 343 3.85 16.90 26.59
N GLU A 344 2.94 17.80 26.95
CA GLU A 344 1.73 17.47 27.70
C GLU A 344 0.63 16.90 26.79
N ALA A 345 -0.17 15.99 27.33
CA ALA A 345 -1.20 15.24 26.60
C ALA A 345 -2.24 16.13 25.85
N SER A 346 -2.46 17.34 26.33
CA SER A 346 -3.37 18.32 25.72
C SER A 346 -2.81 19.05 24.50
N SER A 347 -1.52 18.88 24.20
CA SER A 347 -0.80 19.65 23.19
C SER A 347 -0.31 18.82 22.00
N THR A 348 -0.57 17.52 21.97
CA THR A 348 -0.33 16.72 20.79
C THR A 348 -1.35 17.06 19.72
N ALA A 349 -0.88 17.59 18.60
CA ALA A 349 -1.78 17.91 17.50
C ALA A 349 -2.29 16.63 16.83
N LYS A 350 -3.56 16.62 16.46
CA LYS A 350 -4.27 15.50 15.86
C LYS A 350 -4.45 15.75 14.36
N LEU A 351 -4.27 14.73 13.54
CA LEU A 351 -4.69 14.78 12.15
C LEU A 351 -6.23 14.71 12.09
N ALA A 352 -6.82 15.41 11.14
CA ALA A 352 -8.27 15.53 11.01
C ALA A 352 -8.73 15.54 9.54
N GLY A 353 -10.03 15.39 9.33
CA GLY A 353 -10.66 15.45 8.00
C GLY A 353 -10.53 14.19 7.18
N GLY A 354 -9.93 13.12 7.72
CA GLY A 354 -9.84 11.84 7.01
C GLY A 354 -11.20 11.16 6.89
N ALA A 355 -11.55 10.76 5.68
CA ALA A 355 -12.80 10.08 5.36
C ALA A 355 -12.62 9.07 4.23
N ALA A 356 -13.47 8.04 4.22
CA ALA A 356 -13.66 7.16 3.08
C ALA A 356 -15.10 6.64 3.14
N ASN A 357 -15.84 6.81 2.06
CA ASN A 357 -17.18 6.28 1.93
C ASN A 357 -17.15 4.79 1.57
N ALA A 358 -18.23 4.09 1.88
CA ALA A 358 -18.38 2.71 1.48
C ALA A 358 -18.29 2.58 -0.05
N PRO A 359 -17.66 1.52 -0.57
CA PRO A 359 -17.52 1.32 -1.99
C PRO A 359 -18.88 1.03 -2.66
N ARG A 360 -19.08 1.57 -3.84
CA ARG A 360 -20.23 1.34 -4.71
C ARG A 360 -19.90 0.25 -5.75
N PRO A 361 -20.89 -0.34 -6.42
CA PRO A 361 -20.65 -1.34 -7.47
C PRO A 361 -19.70 -0.87 -8.58
N GLU A 362 -19.81 0.40 -9.02
CA GLU A 362 -18.96 0.99 -10.04
C GLU A 362 -17.50 1.11 -9.62
N ASP A 363 -17.22 1.27 -8.33
CA ASP A 363 -15.86 1.34 -7.81
C ASP A 363 -15.17 -0.04 -7.90
N PHE A 364 -15.92 -1.13 -7.70
CA PHE A 364 -15.43 -2.49 -7.97
C PHE A 364 -15.20 -2.71 -9.46
N GLN A 365 -16.12 -2.29 -10.33
CA GLN A 365 -15.96 -2.38 -11.79
C GLN A 365 -14.69 -1.66 -12.25
N ALA A 366 -14.39 -0.47 -11.70
CA ALA A 366 -13.18 0.28 -12.01
C ALA A 366 -11.90 -0.47 -11.62
N VAL A 367 -11.86 -1.12 -10.45
CA VAL A 367 -10.70 -1.90 -10.00
C VAL A 367 -10.51 -3.17 -10.83
N PHE A 368 -11.59 -3.91 -11.12
CA PHE A 368 -11.55 -5.13 -11.95
C PHE A 368 -11.18 -4.83 -13.40
N GLY A 369 -11.79 -3.81 -14.00
CA GLY A 369 -11.52 -3.40 -15.39
C GLY A 369 -10.16 -2.70 -15.57
N GLY A 370 -9.60 -2.12 -14.50
CA GLY A 370 -8.36 -1.36 -14.51
C GLY A 370 -7.14 -2.13 -14.03
N ALA A 371 -6.84 -1.98 -12.75
CA ALA A 371 -5.58 -2.46 -12.17
C ALA A 371 -5.49 -3.99 -12.10
N LEU A 372 -6.54 -4.69 -11.68
CA LEU A 372 -6.55 -6.15 -11.57
C LEU A 372 -6.51 -6.88 -12.92
N ARG A 373 -6.98 -6.24 -13.98
CA ARG A 373 -6.90 -6.80 -15.35
C ARG A 373 -5.47 -6.96 -15.84
N LYS A 374 -4.56 -6.12 -15.36
CA LYS A 374 -3.13 -6.14 -15.73
C LYS A 374 -2.35 -7.26 -15.06
N ILE A 375 -2.85 -7.80 -13.96
CA ILE A 375 -2.19 -8.83 -13.16
C ILE A 375 -2.74 -10.20 -13.58
N ARG A 376 -1.93 -10.99 -14.28
CA ARG A 376 -2.37 -12.29 -14.81
C ARG A 376 -2.17 -13.47 -13.87
N ASP A 377 -1.36 -13.32 -12.84
CA ASP A 377 -0.97 -14.40 -11.92
C ASP A 377 -2.06 -14.75 -10.89
N ILE A 378 -3.05 -13.88 -10.71
CA ILE A 378 -4.16 -14.12 -9.78
C ILE A 378 -4.97 -15.32 -10.26
N THR A 379 -5.21 -16.27 -9.35
CA THR A 379 -5.96 -17.49 -9.62
C THR A 379 -7.27 -17.62 -8.85
N THR A 380 -7.41 -16.85 -7.76
CA THR A 380 -8.57 -16.86 -6.88
C THR A 380 -8.98 -15.43 -6.52
N VAL A 381 -10.27 -15.14 -6.53
CA VAL A 381 -10.82 -13.84 -6.12
C VAL A 381 -11.74 -14.04 -4.91
N VAL A 382 -11.55 -13.22 -3.90
CA VAL A 382 -12.36 -13.17 -2.66
C VAL A 382 -12.84 -11.74 -2.45
N LEU A 383 -14.10 -11.57 -2.02
CA LEU A 383 -14.76 -10.28 -1.83
C LEU A 383 -15.18 -10.06 -0.37
N PRO A 384 -14.25 -9.78 0.56
CA PRO A 384 -14.62 -9.57 1.94
C PRO A 384 -15.69 -8.49 2.10
N GLY A 385 -16.74 -8.80 2.89
CA GLY A 385 -17.86 -7.90 3.11
C GLY A 385 -18.91 -7.83 1.98
N ASN A 386 -18.73 -8.60 0.89
CA ASN A 386 -19.68 -8.66 -0.22
C ASN A 386 -20.25 -10.06 -0.37
N SER A 387 -21.44 -10.26 0.11
CA SER A 387 -22.19 -11.52 0.04
C SER A 387 -23.43 -11.38 -0.84
N LEU A 388 -23.99 -12.50 -1.27
CA LEU A 388 -25.26 -12.54 -1.99
C LEU A 388 -26.43 -12.45 -1.02
N PRO A 389 -27.30 -11.43 -1.14
CA PRO A 389 -28.40 -11.20 -0.21
C PRO A 389 -29.51 -12.26 -0.39
N SER A 390 -30.13 -12.64 0.72
CA SER A 390 -31.26 -13.58 0.79
C SER A 390 -32.52 -13.09 0.05
N THR A 391 -32.60 -11.79 -0.21
CA THR A 391 -33.69 -11.19 -0.98
C THR A 391 -33.63 -11.49 -2.48
N GLY A 392 -32.51 -12.04 -2.97
CA GLY A 392 -32.28 -12.28 -4.40
C GLY A 392 -32.05 -11.01 -5.22
N ALA A 393 -31.79 -9.87 -4.58
CA ALA A 393 -31.50 -8.59 -5.25
C ALA A 393 -30.16 -8.60 -6.01
N GLY A 394 -29.32 -9.60 -5.75
CA GLY A 394 -27.96 -9.64 -6.29
C GLY A 394 -27.00 -8.71 -5.53
N ASN A 395 -25.73 -8.73 -5.93
CA ASN A 395 -24.70 -7.84 -5.42
C ASN A 395 -23.81 -7.37 -6.58
N GLY A 396 -23.75 -6.07 -6.80
CA GLY A 396 -23.01 -5.48 -7.93
C GLY A 396 -21.51 -5.74 -7.89
N ALA A 397 -20.89 -5.84 -6.70
CA ALA A 397 -19.48 -6.21 -6.57
C ALA A 397 -19.24 -7.67 -6.99
N VAL A 398 -20.14 -8.59 -6.59
CA VAL A 398 -20.08 -10.01 -7.01
C VAL A 398 -20.27 -10.14 -8.52
N ALA A 399 -21.23 -9.39 -9.10
CA ALA A 399 -21.46 -9.38 -10.54
C ALA A 399 -20.24 -8.86 -11.32
N ALA A 400 -19.62 -7.77 -10.86
CA ALA A 400 -18.39 -7.21 -11.46
C ALA A 400 -17.21 -8.19 -11.39
N ALA A 401 -17.02 -8.85 -10.25
CA ALA A 401 -15.96 -9.83 -10.05
C ALA A 401 -16.16 -11.07 -10.92
N LEU A 402 -17.41 -11.56 -11.05
CA LEU A 402 -17.71 -12.72 -11.89
C LEU A 402 -17.48 -12.41 -13.37
N ALA A 403 -17.99 -11.28 -13.87
CA ALA A 403 -17.76 -10.85 -15.24
C ALA A 403 -16.26 -10.75 -15.56
N HIS A 404 -15.49 -10.22 -14.62
CA HIS A 404 -14.03 -10.16 -14.72
C HIS A 404 -13.40 -11.56 -14.78
N CYS A 405 -13.80 -12.51 -13.94
CA CYS A 405 -13.27 -13.86 -13.95
C CYS A 405 -13.58 -14.59 -15.27
N GLU A 406 -14.78 -14.41 -15.80
CA GLU A 406 -15.22 -14.98 -17.08
C GLU A 406 -14.48 -14.36 -18.28
N GLU A 407 -14.19 -13.06 -18.24
CA GLU A 407 -13.37 -12.38 -19.24
C GLU A 407 -11.91 -12.86 -19.20
N MET A 408 -11.32 -12.87 -18.01
CA MET A 408 -9.90 -13.22 -17.82
C MET A 408 -9.60 -14.69 -18.01
N ARG A 409 -10.55 -15.58 -17.70
CA ARG A 409 -10.47 -17.06 -17.81
C ARG A 409 -9.31 -17.72 -17.08
N ASN A 410 -8.64 -16.99 -16.17
CA ASN A 410 -7.47 -17.48 -15.43
C ASN A 410 -7.66 -17.49 -13.90
N ARG A 411 -8.85 -17.16 -13.43
CA ARG A 411 -9.17 -17.05 -12.01
C ARG A 411 -10.59 -17.45 -11.69
N VAL A 412 -10.81 -17.87 -10.46
CA VAL A 412 -12.10 -18.32 -9.95
C VAL A 412 -12.55 -17.43 -8.80
N LEU A 413 -13.79 -16.98 -8.83
CA LEU A 413 -14.45 -16.23 -7.78
C LEU A 413 -15.00 -17.19 -6.71
N ILE A 414 -14.71 -16.93 -5.44
CA ILE A 414 -15.40 -17.60 -4.33
C ILE A 414 -16.47 -16.65 -3.78
N VAL A 415 -17.71 -17.10 -3.80
CA VAL A 415 -18.90 -16.32 -3.43
C VAL A 415 -19.39 -16.76 -2.07
N ASP A 416 -19.80 -15.81 -1.26
CA ASP A 416 -20.39 -16.04 0.07
C ASP A 416 -21.89 -15.75 0.04
N PRO A 417 -22.74 -16.59 0.67
CA PRO A 417 -24.11 -16.25 0.98
C PRO A 417 -24.18 -15.24 2.12
N GLU A 418 -25.31 -14.57 2.30
CA GLU A 418 -25.53 -13.61 3.38
C GLU A 418 -25.32 -14.24 4.77
N PRO A 419 -24.58 -13.57 5.68
CA PRO A 419 -24.42 -14.05 7.06
C PRO A 419 -25.78 -14.04 7.80
N GLY A 420 -26.04 -15.06 8.59
CA GLY A 420 -27.30 -15.20 9.30
C GLY A 420 -28.43 -15.84 8.49
N PHE A 421 -28.21 -16.10 7.20
CA PHE A 421 -29.20 -16.77 6.36
C PHE A 421 -28.95 -18.27 6.32
N GLU A 422 -29.81 -19.04 6.99
CA GLU A 422 -29.69 -20.49 7.09
C GLU A 422 -30.20 -21.19 5.84
N LEU A 423 -29.35 -21.98 5.19
CA LEU A 423 -29.65 -22.73 3.98
C LEU A 423 -30.10 -24.18 4.33
N THR A 424 -31.36 -24.37 4.63
CA THR A 424 -31.93 -25.67 5.03
C THR A 424 -32.57 -26.44 3.87
N SER A 425 -32.77 -25.83 2.73
CA SER A 425 -33.46 -26.42 1.59
C SER A 425 -33.04 -25.84 0.24
N ALA A 426 -33.32 -26.56 -0.85
CA ALA A 426 -33.07 -26.08 -2.21
C ALA A 426 -33.79 -24.74 -2.51
N SER A 427 -35.01 -24.54 -1.98
CA SER A 427 -35.74 -23.29 -2.18
C SER A 427 -35.08 -22.09 -1.51
N ARG A 428 -34.40 -22.29 -0.37
CA ARG A 428 -33.63 -21.22 0.29
C ARG A 428 -32.35 -20.89 -0.49
N VAL A 429 -31.71 -21.88 -1.10
CA VAL A 429 -30.58 -21.64 -2.04
C VAL A 429 -31.05 -20.85 -3.25
N ASP A 430 -32.20 -21.19 -3.83
CA ASP A 430 -32.76 -20.49 -4.98
C ASP A 430 -33.10 -19.02 -4.69
N GLN A 431 -33.38 -18.65 -3.41
CA GLN A 431 -33.57 -17.26 -3.00
C GLN A 431 -32.31 -16.40 -3.19
N LEU A 432 -31.13 -16.97 -3.03
CA LEU A 432 -29.84 -16.25 -3.21
C LEU A 432 -29.60 -15.86 -4.66
N LYS A 433 -30.30 -16.46 -5.63
CA LYS A 433 -30.05 -16.28 -7.07
C LYS A 433 -28.57 -16.45 -7.41
N LEU A 434 -27.99 -17.58 -6.98
CA LEU A 434 -26.60 -17.90 -7.27
C LEU A 434 -26.32 -17.81 -8.77
N PRO A 435 -25.20 -17.19 -9.19
CA PRO A 435 -24.83 -17.13 -10.58
C PRO A 435 -24.50 -18.53 -11.11
N THR A 436 -24.79 -18.78 -12.38
CA THR A 436 -24.38 -20.02 -13.06
C THR A 436 -23.09 -19.78 -13.80
N SER A 437 -21.96 -20.30 -13.29
CA SER A 437 -20.65 -20.12 -13.92
C SER A 437 -19.68 -21.22 -13.51
N THR A 438 -18.81 -21.60 -14.44
CA THR A 438 -17.69 -22.50 -14.18
C THR A 438 -16.53 -21.79 -13.46
N TYR A 439 -16.56 -20.45 -13.42
CA TYR A 439 -15.59 -19.59 -12.75
C TYR A 439 -16.07 -19.06 -11.40
N ALA A 440 -17.16 -19.60 -10.88
CA ALA A 440 -17.67 -19.25 -9.55
C ALA A 440 -17.89 -20.50 -8.69
N VAL A 441 -17.65 -20.34 -7.39
CA VAL A 441 -17.77 -21.39 -6.36
C VAL A 441 -18.39 -20.77 -5.12
N ALA A 442 -19.35 -21.44 -4.48
CA ALA A 442 -19.95 -20.98 -3.23
C ALA A 442 -19.63 -21.91 -2.08
N TYR A 443 -19.32 -21.35 -0.91
CA TYR A 443 -19.13 -22.08 0.34
C TYR A 443 -20.12 -21.60 1.41
N TYR A 444 -20.55 -22.52 2.29
CA TYR A 444 -21.50 -22.31 3.38
C TYR A 444 -21.25 -23.33 4.50
N PRO A 445 -21.47 -22.99 5.79
CA PRO A 445 -21.89 -21.71 6.35
C PRO A 445 -20.71 -20.79 6.67
N TRP A 446 -21.02 -19.62 7.24
CA TRP A 446 -20.03 -18.71 7.82
C TRP A 446 -19.32 -19.35 9.01
N VAL A 447 -18.08 -18.90 9.22
CA VAL A 447 -17.19 -19.42 10.25
C VAL A 447 -17.15 -18.46 11.43
N LYS A 448 -17.30 -18.95 12.64
CA LYS A 448 -17.09 -18.20 13.88
C LYS A 448 -15.63 -18.31 14.29
N VAL A 449 -14.98 -17.19 14.51
CA VAL A 449 -13.61 -17.08 15.03
C VAL A 449 -13.62 -16.38 16.38
N ALA A 450 -12.59 -16.58 17.21
CA ALA A 450 -12.46 -15.87 18.47
C ALA A 450 -12.39 -14.36 18.24
N ASN A 451 -13.11 -13.60 19.05
CA ASN A 451 -13.13 -12.14 19.00
C ASN A 451 -12.00 -11.57 19.87
N PRO A 452 -10.96 -10.97 19.32
CA PRO A 452 -9.86 -10.42 20.11
C PRO A 452 -10.26 -9.20 20.95
N PHE A 453 -11.42 -8.59 20.66
CA PHE A 453 -11.93 -7.41 21.37
C PHE A 453 -12.91 -7.77 22.49
N TYR A 454 -13.24 -9.04 22.66
CA TYR A 454 -14.11 -9.52 23.73
C TYR A 454 -13.32 -9.68 25.03
N LYS A 455 -13.84 -9.10 26.12
CA LYS A 455 -13.31 -9.27 27.46
C LYS A 455 -14.42 -9.88 28.35
N ALA A 456 -14.19 -11.09 28.85
CA ALA A 456 -15.18 -11.80 29.65
C ALA A 456 -15.57 -11.05 30.92
N GLU A 457 -14.64 -10.31 31.53
CA GLU A 457 -14.84 -9.50 32.74
C GLU A 457 -15.67 -8.23 32.47
N SER A 458 -15.70 -7.75 31.24
CA SER A 458 -16.46 -6.57 30.83
C SER A 458 -16.91 -6.72 29.36
N PRO A 459 -17.86 -7.63 29.09
CA PRO A 459 -18.23 -7.99 27.72
C PRO A 459 -18.92 -6.85 26.97
N GLY A 460 -19.59 -5.94 27.68
CA GLY A 460 -20.41 -4.89 27.07
C GLY A 460 -21.44 -5.48 26.11
N THR A 461 -21.50 -4.96 24.89
CA THR A 461 -22.33 -5.47 23.78
C THR A 461 -21.61 -6.43 22.85
N LYS A 462 -20.34 -6.78 23.14
CA LYS A 462 -19.51 -7.58 22.24
C LYS A 462 -19.78 -9.07 22.38
N SER A 463 -19.73 -9.77 21.25
CA SER A 463 -19.83 -11.23 21.20
C SER A 463 -18.44 -11.87 21.42
N PRO A 464 -18.34 -13.06 22.05
CA PRO A 464 -17.09 -13.80 22.15
C PRO A 464 -16.53 -14.27 20.81
N THR A 465 -17.35 -14.24 19.76
CA THR A 465 -16.95 -14.64 18.41
C THR A 465 -17.37 -13.62 17.36
N VAL A 466 -16.56 -13.52 16.29
CA VAL A 466 -16.86 -12.76 15.07
C VAL A 466 -17.13 -13.74 13.92
N LYS A 467 -18.04 -13.40 13.01
CA LYS A 467 -18.33 -14.19 11.83
C LYS A 467 -17.41 -13.77 10.69
N VAL A 468 -16.72 -14.74 10.09
CA VAL A 468 -15.82 -14.54 8.95
C VAL A 468 -16.33 -15.34 7.76
N ALA A 469 -16.24 -14.75 6.58
CA ALA A 469 -16.72 -15.35 5.34
C ALA A 469 -16.00 -16.67 5.02
N PRO A 470 -16.71 -17.73 4.61
CA PRO A 470 -16.12 -19.01 4.29
C PRO A 470 -15.16 -18.97 3.10
N SER A 471 -15.33 -18.02 2.19
CA SER A 471 -14.45 -17.81 1.02
C SER A 471 -12.99 -17.61 1.40
N ALA A 472 -12.72 -16.89 2.49
CA ALA A 472 -11.36 -16.64 2.97
C ALA A 472 -10.66 -17.93 3.44
N PHE A 473 -11.38 -18.76 4.20
CA PHE A 473 -10.89 -20.08 4.63
C PHE A 473 -10.68 -21.02 3.44
N ALA A 474 -11.63 -21.03 2.50
CA ALA A 474 -11.54 -21.85 1.30
C ALA A 474 -10.34 -21.46 0.43
N ALA A 475 -10.08 -20.18 0.22
CA ALA A 475 -8.93 -19.69 -0.53
C ALA A 475 -7.60 -20.13 0.10
N GLY A 476 -7.46 -20.00 1.42
CA GLY A 476 -6.28 -20.49 2.16
C GLY A 476 -6.12 -22.01 2.06
N MET A 477 -7.22 -22.73 2.19
CA MET A 477 -7.23 -24.19 2.07
C MET A 477 -6.86 -24.65 0.66
N TRP A 478 -7.33 -23.95 -0.38
CA TRP A 478 -6.92 -24.24 -1.76
C TRP A 478 -5.41 -24.13 -1.93
N SER A 479 -4.80 -23.05 -1.41
CA SER A 479 -3.34 -22.87 -1.40
C SER A 479 -2.63 -24.03 -0.72
N ARG A 480 -3.14 -24.48 0.44
CA ARG A 480 -2.55 -25.60 1.22
C ARG A 480 -2.64 -26.93 0.47
N VAL A 481 -3.78 -27.23 -0.13
CA VAL A 481 -3.98 -28.46 -0.90
C VAL A 481 -3.14 -28.45 -2.16
N ASP A 482 -3.10 -27.35 -2.89
CA ASP A 482 -2.28 -27.20 -4.11
C ASP A 482 -0.79 -27.47 -3.81
N ALA A 483 -0.28 -26.88 -2.75
CA ALA A 483 1.12 -27.03 -2.36
C ALA A 483 1.49 -28.47 -1.95
N ARG A 484 0.52 -29.25 -1.44
CA ARG A 484 0.77 -30.62 -0.96
C ARG A 484 0.46 -31.70 -1.99
N ARG A 485 -0.59 -31.51 -2.78
CA ARG A 485 -1.21 -32.56 -3.62
C ARG A 485 -1.38 -32.14 -5.08
N GLY A 486 -1.12 -30.88 -5.42
CA GLY A 486 -1.41 -30.31 -6.74
C GLY A 486 -2.85 -29.82 -6.89
N VAL A 487 -3.03 -28.90 -7.84
CA VAL A 487 -4.32 -28.23 -8.13
C VAL A 487 -5.42 -29.19 -8.61
N TRP A 488 -5.03 -30.35 -9.17
CA TRP A 488 -5.93 -31.40 -9.64
C TRP A 488 -6.61 -32.19 -8.50
N LYS A 489 -6.10 -32.08 -7.28
CA LYS A 489 -6.78 -32.65 -6.09
C LYS A 489 -7.93 -31.73 -5.65
N ALA A 490 -9.13 -32.29 -5.56
CA ALA A 490 -10.27 -31.56 -5.03
C ALA A 490 -9.97 -31.05 -3.59
N PRO A 491 -10.13 -29.75 -3.32
CA PRO A 491 -9.86 -29.17 -2.01
C PRO A 491 -11.00 -29.43 -1.01
N ALA A 492 -11.26 -30.69 -0.77
CA ALA A 492 -12.30 -31.15 0.14
C ALA A 492 -11.90 -32.48 0.81
N GLY A 493 -12.51 -32.81 1.93
CA GLY A 493 -12.28 -34.05 2.68
C GLY A 493 -11.60 -33.80 4.02
N VAL A 494 -11.32 -34.88 4.75
CA VAL A 494 -10.77 -34.84 6.13
C VAL A 494 -9.40 -34.16 6.23
N GLU A 495 -8.64 -34.09 5.15
CA GLU A 495 -7.34 -33.39 5.08
C GLU A 495 -7.47 -31.85 5.06
N THR A 496 -8.70 -31.33 4.88
CA THR A 496 -8.98 -29.89 4.82
C THR A 496 -9.44 -29.29 6.14
N GLY A 497 -8.91 -29.77 7.26
CA GLY A 497 -9.18 -29.22 8.58
C GLY A 497 -8.82 -27.75 8.69
N LEU A 498 -9.80 -26.94 9.11
CA LEU A 498 -9.67 -25.48 9.23
C LEU A 498 -9.00 -25.10 10.54
N THR A 499 -8.15 -24.08 10.50
CA THR A 499 -7.47 -23.51 11.66
C THR A 499 -8.12 -22.19 12.07
N GLY A 500 -8.08 -21.87 13.38
CA GLY A 500 -8.63 -20.61 13.91
C GLY A 500 -10.15 -20.59 14.06
N VAL A 501 -10.81 -21.74 13.95
CA VAL A 501 -12.28 -21.88 14.00
C VAL A 501 -12.75 -22.12 15.43
N ALA A 502 -13.60 -21.25 15.95
CA ALA A 502 -14.34 -21.44 17.21
C ALA A 502 -15.65 -22.22 16.99
N GLY A 503 -16.17 -22.23 15.77
CA GLY A 503 -17.37 -22.96 15.37
C GLY A 503 -17.89 -22.53 14.01
N LEU A 504 -18.92 -23.22 13.53
CA LEU A 504 -19.67 -22.82 12.34
C LEU A 504 -20.92 -22.04 12.74
N GLU A 505 -21.39 -21.16 11.87
CA GLU A 505 -22.61 -20.39 12.13
C GLU A 505 -23.84 -21.29 12.24
N PHE A 506 -23.93 -22.24 11.32
CA PHE A 506 -25.00 -23.24 11.27
C PHE A 506 -24.41 -24.64 11.13
N GLY A 507 -25.10 -25.63 11.67
CA GLY A 507 -24.75 -27.03 11.45
C GLY A 507 -25.25 -27.50 10.09
N VAL A 508 -24.43 -28.28 9.38
CA VAL A 508 -24.82 -28.92 8.12
C VAL A 508 -24.73 -30.43 8.32
N ASP A 509 -25.87 -31.06 8.39
CA ASP A 509 -26.02 -32.53 8.42
C ASP A 509 -26.13 -33.11 6.99
N ASP A 510 -26.34 -34.42 6.90
CA ASP A 510 -26.45 -35.08 5.60
C ASP A 510 -27.71 -34.63 4.85
N GLY A 511 -28.85 -34.47 5.55
CA GLY A 511 -30.10 -34.03 4.94
C GLY A 511 -30.03 -32.61 4.36
N VAL A 512 -29.40 -31.69 5.08
CA VAL A 512 -29.14 -30.33 4.57
C VAL A 512 -28.18 -30.39 3.38
N GLN A 513 -27.09 -31.16 3.47
CA GLN A 513 -26.12 -31.25 2.39
C GLN A 513 -26.70 -31.88 1.12
N ASP A 514 -27.63 -32.84 1.23
CA ASP A 514 -28.36 -33.42 0.10
C ASP A 514 -29.13 -32.35 -0.70
N GLN A 515 -29.55 -31.27 -0.06
CA GLN A 515 -30.22 -30.13 -0.71
C GLN A 515 -29.23 -29.14 -1.33
N LEU A 516 -28.05 -28.95 -0.73
CA LEU A 516 -27.05 -27.95 -1.13
C LEU A 516 -26.16 -28.43 -2.26
N ASN A 517 -25.65 -29.64 -2.16
CA ASN A 517 -24.62 -30.18 -3.07
C ASN A 517 -25.07 -30.25 -4.55
N PRO A 518 -26.32 -30.65 -4.88
CA PRO A 518 -26.82 -30.62 -6.26
C PRO A 518 -26.90 -29.22 -6.86
N LEU A 519 -26.93 -28.19 -6.04
CA LEU A 519 -26.98 -26.78 -6.45
C LEU A 519 -25.59 -26.12 -6.53
N GLY A 520 -24.51 -26.88 -6.24
CA GLY A 520 -23.14 -26.38 -6.27
C GLY A 520 -22.71 -25.60 -5.04
N VAL A 521 -23.49 -25.63 -3.95
CA VAL A 521 -23.10 -25.03 -2.66
C VAL A 521 -22.26 -26.04 -1.88
N ASN A 522 -21.01 -25.68 -1.62
CA ASN A 522 -20.05 -26.52 -0.93
C ASN A 522 -20.16 -26.33 0.59
N ALA A 523 -20.43 -27.41 1.30
CA ALA A 523 -20.59 -27.35 2.75
C ALA A 523 -19.25 -27.30 3.48
N LEU A 524 -19.20 -26.49 4.55
CA LEU A 524 -18.26 -26.64 5.67
C LEU A 524 -18.96 -27.49 6.74
N ARG A 525 -18.31 -28.53 7.23
CA ARG A 525 -18.89 -29.43 8.23
C ARG A 525 -17.96 -29.63 9.41
N ALA A 526 -18.54 -29.70 10.59
CA ALA A 526 -17.84 -30.14 11.78
C ALA A 526 -17.97 -31.67 11.88
N LEU A 527 -16.86 -32.37 11.62
CA LEU A 527 -16.83 -33.83 11.69
C LEU A 527 -16.19 -34.31 12.99
N PRO A 528 -16.73 -35.37 13.62
CA PRO A 528 -16.09 -35.98 14.77
C PRO A 528 -14.63 -36.34 14.45
N ASN A 529 -13.71 -36.04 15.35
CA ASN A 529 -12.27 -36.28 15.26
C ASN A 529 -11.48 -35.48 14.20
N PHE A 530 -12.15 -34.74 13.30
CA PHE A 530 -11.50 -33.96 12.24
C PHE A 530 -11.72 -32.46 12.37
N GLY A 531 -12.61 -32.01 13.25
CA GLY A 531 -12.98 -30.61 13.39
C GLY A 531 -13.77 -30.07 12.19
N SER A 532 -13.70 -28.77 11.96
CA SER A 532 -14.35 -28.13 10.80
C SER A 532 -13.52 -28.34 9.55
N VAL A 533 -14.15 -28.89 8.49
CA VAL A 533 -13.50 -29.23 7.21
C VAL A 533 -14.31 -28.69 6.04
N LEU A 534 -13.66 -28.52 4.88
CA LEU A 534 -14.35 -28.33 3.60
C LEU A 534 -14.89 -29.68 3.13
N TRP A 535 -16.21 -29.76 2.88
CA TRP A 535 -16.89 -31.00 2.52
C TRP A 535 -17.63 -30.91 1.18
N GLY A 536 -17.06 -30.15 0.23
CA GLY A 536 -17.53 -29.99 -1.12
C GLY A 536 -16.51 -29.24 -1.99
N ALA A 537 -16.52 -29.54 -3.29
CA ALA A 537 -15.61 -28.92 -4.27
C ALA A 537 -16.27 -28.79 -5.66
N ARG A 538 -17.49 -28.28 -5.71
CA ARG A 538 -18.26 -28.07 -6.94
C ARG A 538 -18.26 -26.59 -7.36
N THR A 539 -18.31 -26.37 -8.67
CA THR A 539 -18.56 -25.06 -9.26
C THR A 539 -20.06 -24.74 -9.25
N LEU A 540 -20.41 -23.48 -9.47
CA LEU A 540 -21.80 -23.06 -9.62
C LEU A 540 -22.43 -23.43 -10.99
N ALA A 541 -21.66 -24.05 -11.90
CA ALA A 541 -22.17 -24.62 -13.15
C ALA A 541 -22.61 -26.08 -13.02
N THR A 542 -22.59 -26.68 -11.85
CA THR A 542 -22.75 -28.13 -11.64
C THR A 542 -24.02 -28.75 -12.24
N LYS A 543 -25.10 -27.97 -12.34
CA LYS A 543 -26.37 -28.41 -12.98
C LYS A 543 -26.34 -28.33 -14.51
N VAL A 544 -25.70 -27.29 -15.03
CA VAL A 544 -25.79 -26.92 -16.46
C VAL A 544 -24.64 -27.53 -17.24
N ASP A 545 -23.47 -27.66 -16.64
CA ASP A 545 -22.25 -28.14 -17.28
C ASP A 545 -21.55 -29.20 -16.41
N PRO A 546 -21.93 -30.48 -16.55
CA PRO A 546 -21.33 -31.57 -15.77
C PRO A 546 -19.84 -31.80 -16.01
N GLU A 547 -19.30 -31.37 -17.15
CA GLU A 547 -17.86 -31.49 -17.44
C GLU A 547 -17.04 -30.59 -16.51
N TRP A 548 -17.54 -29.40 -16.25
CA TRP A 548 -16.91 -28.39 -15.37
C TRP A 548 -17.47 -28.39 -13.96
N ARG A 549 -18.09 -29.47 -13.54
CA ARG A 549 -18.69 -29.59 -12.19
C ARG A 549 -17.71 -29.34 -11.07
N TYR A 550 -16.47 -29.80 -11.20
CA TYR A 550 -15.51 -29.78 -10.10
C TYR A 550 -14.54 -28.62 -10.20
N VAL A 551 -14.30 -27.98 -9.04
CA VAL A 551 -13.33 -26.86 -8.88
C VAL A 551 -11.93 -27.30 -9.33
N SER A 552 -11.49 -28.52 -8.95
CA SER A 552 -10.19 -29.05 -9.37
C SER A 552 -10.06 -29.18 -10.88
N VAL A 553 -11.11 -29.58 -11.59
CA VAL A 553 -11.10 -29.69 -13.06
C VAL A 553 -10.93 -28.30 -13.69
N ARG A 554 -11.74 -27.31 -13.28
CA ARG A 554 -11.62 -25.94 -13.79
C ARG A 554 -10.25 -25.34 -13.49
N ARG A 555 -9.73 -25.52 -12.27
CA ARG A 555 -8.43 -24.96 -11.88
C ARG A 555 -7.27 -25.66 -12.57
N THR A 556 -7.36 -26.96 -12.84
CA THR A 556 -6.37 -27.69 -13.65
C THR A 556 -6.35 -27.17 -15.10
N ALA A 557 -7.52 -26.92 -15.68
CA ALA A 557 -7.60 -26.30 -17.01
C ALA A 557 -6.93 -24.91 -17.01
N ILE A 558 -7.21 -24.07 -16.01
CA ILE A 558 -6.58 -22.74 -15.86
C ILE A 558 -5.05 -22.87 -15.76
N LEU A 559 -4.54 -23.82 -14.97
CA LEU A 559 -3.10 -24.10 -14.89
C LEU A 559 -2.52 -24.40 -16.27
N ILE A 560 -3.14 -25.31 -17.02
CA ILE A 560 -2.67 -25.69 -18.36
C ILE A 560 -2.74 -24.48 -19.31
N GLU A 561 -3.88 -23.81 -19.38
CA GLU A 561 -4.11 -22.66 -20.26
C GLU A 561 -3.09 -21.54 -20.02
N GLN A 562 -2.86 -21.16 -18.75
CA GLN A 562 -1.94 -20.08 -18.43
C GLN A 562 -0.46 -20.49 -18.59
N SER A 563 -0.09 -21.71 -18.23
CA SER A 563 1.28 -22.20 -18.40
C SER A 563 1.65 -22.29 -19.88
N VAL A 564 0.75 -22.85 -20.70
CA VAL A 564 0.95 -22.92 -22.15
C VAL A 564 0.99 -21.51 -22.74
N TYR A 565 0.04 -20.64 -22.37
CA TYR A 565 0.01 -19.25 -22.84
C TYR A 565 1.34 -18.54 -22.58
N ASN A 566 1.89 -18.64 -21.37
CA ASN A 566 3.17 -18.01 -21.02
C ASN A 566 4.35 -18.68 -21.75
N GLY A 567 4.34 -19.99 -21.84
CA GLY A 567 5.44 -20.79 -22.36
C GLY A 567 5.61 -20.77 -23.87
N ILE A 568 4.57 -20.36 -24.63
CA ILE A 568 4.62 -20.33 -26.11
C ILE A 568 4.73 -18.92 -26.69
N GLN A 569 4.92 -17.87 -25.90
CA GLN A 569 5.04 -16.48 -26.38
C GLN A 569 6.16 -16.30 -27.43
N TRP A 570 7.18 -17.12 -27.35
CA TRP A 570 8.28 -17.12 -28.32
C TRP A 570 7.86 -17.50 -29.75
N ALA A 571 6.73 -18.20 -29.92
CA ALA A 571 6.23 -18.64 -31.21
C ALA A 571 5.61 -17.50 -32.05
N VAL A 572 5.32 -16.37 -31.41
CA VAL A 572 4.76 -15.19 -32.07
C VAL A 572 5.84 -14.57 -32.98
N PHE A 573 5.48 -14.33 -34.25
CA PHE A 573 6.36 -13.87 -35.32
C PHE A 573 7.41 -14.89 -35.82
N GLU A 574 7.39 -16.15 -35.34
CA GLU A 574 8.18 -17.21 -35.97
C GLU A 574 7.56 -17.62 -37.31
N PRO A 575 8.37 -18.09 -38.28
CA PRO A 575 7.84 -18.63 -39.54
C PRO A 575 6.81 -19.75 -39.33
N ASN A 576 5.64 -19.59 -39.90
CA ASN A 576 4.53 -20.55 -39.78
C ASN A 576 4.77 -21.78 -40.65
N ASP A 577 5.65 -22.68 -40.24
CA ASP A 577 6.07 -23.87 -40.96
C ASP A 577 5.97 -25.15 -40.09
N HIS A 578 6.27 -26.30 -40.69
CA HIS A 578 6.27 -27.60 -40.02
C HIS A 578 7.25 -27.68 -38.83
N ARG A 579 8.32 -26.89 -38.81
CA ARG A 579 9.32 -26.85 -37.74
C ARG A 579 8.73 -26.17 -36.50
N LEU A 580 8.05 -25.04 -36.69
CA LEU A 580 7.32 -24.36 -35.62
C LEU A 580 6.24 -25.28 -35.04
N HIS A 581 5.44 -25.94 -35.90
CA HIS A 581 4.38 -26.86 -35.45
C HIS A 581 4.96 -28.03 -34.63
N ALA A 582 6.09 -28.61 -35.07
CA ALA A 582 6.76 -29.68 -34.34
C ALA A 582 7.33 -29.19 -32.99
N ALA A 583 7.95 -28.00 -32.94
CA ALA A 583 8.49 -27.42 -31.73
C ALA A 583 7.37 -27.15 -30.71
N LEU A 584 6.23 -26.59 -31.12
CA LEU A 584 5.08 -26.37 -30.25
C LEU A 584 4.53 -27.69 -29.70
N ARG A 585 4.34 -28.73 -30.54
CA ARG A 585 3.92 -30.06 -30.05
C ARG A 585 4.88 -30.64 -29.03
N THR A 586 6.18 -30.54 -29.28
CA THR A 586 7.20 -31.07 -28.37
C THR A 586 7.22 -30.32 -27.04
N ASN A 587 7.21 -28.98 -27.05
CA ASN A 587 7.28 -28.20 -25.83
C ASN A 587 6.02 -28.37 -24.97
N ILE A 588 4.84 -28.25 -25.58
CA ILE A 588 3.58 -28.46 -24.86
C ILE A 588 3.42 -29.92 -24.42
N GLY A 589 3.79 -30.89 -25.29
CA GLY A 589 3.78 -32.31 -24.96
C GLY A 589 4.67 -32.67 -23.77
N SER A 590 5.88 -32.08 -23.68
CA SER A 590 6.78 -32.27 -22.53
C SER A 590 6.18 -31.72 -21.24
N PHE A 591 5.51 -30.56 -21.30
CA PHE A 591 4.81 -29.99 -20.15
C PHE A 591 3.65 -30.89 -19.68
N MET A 592 2.82 -31.35 -20.63
CA MET A 592 1.70 -32.25 -20.34
C MET A 592 2.17 -33.60 -19.81
N ASP A 593 3.29 -34.14 -20.31
CA ASP A 593 3.91 -35.35 -19.79
C ASP A 593 4.42 -35.17 -18.34
N GLY A 594 4.97 -34.00 -18.02
CA GLY A 594 5.33 -33.62 -16.66
C GLY A 594 4.14 -33.64 -15.70
N LEU A 595 3.00 -33.08 -16.11
CA LEU A 595 1.76 -33.11 -15.33
C LEU A 595 1.21 -34.54 -15.19
N PHE A 596 1.27 -35.34 -16.27
CA PHE A 596 0.85 -36.75 -16.23
C PHE A 596 1.68 -37.55 -15.21
N ARG A 597 3.01 -37.43 -15.22
CA ARG A 597 3.90 -38.08 -14.26
C ARG A 597 3.66 -37.60 -12.82
N ALA A 598 3.25 -36.34 -12.64
CA ALA A 598 2.84 -35.81 -11.35
C ALA A 598 1.45 -36.32 -10.89
N GLY A 599 0.75 -37.10 -11.71
CA GLY A 599 -0.56 -37.67 -11.40
C GLY A 599 -1.72 -36.69 -11.56
N ALA A 600 -1.62 -35.71 -12.47
CA ALA A 600 -2.66 -34.72 -12.70
C ALA A 600 -3.86 -35.22 -13.53
N PHE A 601 -3.67 -36.32 -14.26
CA PHE A 601 -4.65 -36.81 -15.23
C PHE A 601 -5.09 -38.25 -14.95
N GLN A 602 -6.25 -38.60 -15.47
CA GLN A 602 -6.74 -39.97 -15.49
C GLN A 602 -6.15 -40.72 -16.70
N GLY A 603 -5.81 -41.98 -16.52
CA GLY A 603 -5.27 -42.86 -17.56
C GLY A 603 -4.03 -43.60 -17.11
N GLU A 604 -3.81 -44.80 -17.63
CA GLU A 604 -2.62 -45.61 -17.35
C GLU A 604 -1.44 -45.24 -18.27
N LYS A 605 -1.74 -44.74 -19.46
CA LYS A 605 -0.76 -44.31 -20.45
C LYS A 605 -0.96 -42.83 -20.79
N ALA A 606 0.12 -42.20 -21.21
CA ALA A 606 0.08 -40.78 -21.62
C ALA A 606 -0.93 -40.53 -22.75
N SER A 607 -1.06 -41.46 -23.70
CA SER A 607 -2.04 -41.38 -24.82
C SER A 607 -3.49 -41.36 -24.36
N ASP A 608 -3.81 -41.95 -23.20
CA ASP A 608 -5.16 -41.98 -22.64
C ASP A 608 -5.44 -40.75 -21.78
N ALA A 609 -4.38 -40.12 -21.31
CA ALA A 609 -4.42 -39.00 -20.37
C ALA A 609 -4.47 -37.61 -21.03
N TYR A 610 -3.75 -37.45 -22.15
CA TYR A 610 -3.74 -36.16 -22.86
C TYR A 610 -3.33 -36.31 -24.33
N PHE A 611 -3.59 -35.29 -25.11
CA PHE A 611 -3.05 -35.16 -26.48
C PHE A 611 -2.70 -33.69 -26.79
N VAL A 612 -1.72 -33.52 -27.70
CA VAL A 612 -1.33 -32.22 -28.25
C VAL A 612 -1.26 -32.35 -29.77
N ARG A 613 -2.04 -31.54 -30.46
CA ARG A 613 -2.14 -31.57 -31.93
C ARG A 613 -1.87 -30.19 -32.49
N CYS A 614 -1.07 -30.13 -33.54
CA CYS A 614 -0.76 -28.88 -34.24
C CYS A 614 -0.18 -29.24 -35.62
N GLY A 615 -0.82 -28.86 -36.71
CA GLY A 615 -0.31 -29.13 -38.04
C GLY A 615 -1.29 -28.83 -39.15
N LEU A 616 -0.76 -28.63 -40.36
CA LEU A 616 -1.56 -28.52 -41.60
C LEU A 616 -2.26 -29.84 -41.87
N GLY A 617 -3.55 -29.78 -42.16
CA GLY A 617 -4.41 -30.95 -42.39
C GLY A 617 -4.87 -31.67 -41.14
N ASP A 618 -4.41 -31.24 -39.94
CA ASP A 618 -4.82 -31.74 -38.62
C ASP A 618 -5.64 -30.68 -37.85
N THR A 619 -4.99 -29.59 -37.43
CA THR A 619 -5.63 -28.50 -36.69
C THR A 619 -5.81 -27.24 -37.51
N MET A 620 -5.16 -27.11 -38.65
CA MET A 620 -5.16 -25.95 -39.52
C MET A 620 -5.37 -26.30 -40.98
N THR A 621 -6.00 -25.39 -41.70
CA THR A 621 -6.07 -25.38 -43.18
C THR A 621 -4.98 -24.45 -43.73
N GLN A 622 -4.72 -24.53 -45.05
CA GLN A 622 -3.83 -23.59 -45.72
C GLN A 622 -4.32 -22.14 -45.56
N GLY A 623 -5.62 -21.91 -45.59
CA GLY A 623 -6.20 -20.59 -45.39
C GLY A 623 -5.95 -20.01 -43.97
N ASP A 624 -5.81 -20.86 -42.94
CA ASP A 624 -5.43 -20.41 -41.59
C ASP A 624 -3.96 -19.98 -41.58
N ILE A 625 -3.10 -20.75 -42.25
CA ILE A 625 -1.65 -20.40 -42.38
C ILE A 625 -1.50 -19.09 -43.13
N ASP A 626 -2.23 -18.90 -44.24
CA ASP A 626 -2.19 -17.67 -45.04
C ASP A 626 -2.68 -16.45 -44.27
N ARG A 627 -3.54 -16.64 -43.27
CA ARG A 627 -3.95 -15.59 -42.30
C ARG A 627 -2.97 -15.40 -41.17
N GLY A 628 -1.83 -16.10 -41.14
CA GLY A 628 -0.85 -16.04 -40.09
C GLY A 628 -1.26 -16.75 -38.79
N GLN A 629 -2.22 -17.66 -38.84
CA GLN A 629 -2.73 -18.37 -37.67
C GLN A 629 -1.98 -19.69 -37.43
N VAL A 630 -1.63 -19.96 -36.17
CA VAL A 630 -1.17 -21.27 -35.71
C VAL A 630 -2.17 -21.77 -34.66
N ILE A 631 -2.79 -22.92 -34.91
CA ILE A 631 -3.81 -23.52 -34.04
C ILE A 631 -3.24 -24.76 -33.39
N VAL A 632 -3.11 -24.72 -32.07
CA VAL A 632 -2.72 -25.85 -31.23
C VAL A 632 -3.94 -26.33 -30.46
N VAL A 633 -4.23 -27.60 -30.49
CA VAL A 633 -5.31 -28.23 -29.74
C VAL A 633 -4.71 -29.11 -28.66
N VAL A 634 -5.04 -28.81 -27.40
CA VAL A 634 -4.61 -29.57 -26.22
C VAL A 634 -5.85 -30.17 -25.57
N GLY A 635 -5.87 -31.47 -25.36
CA GLY A 635 -6.92 -32.15 -24.61
C GLY A 635 -6.36 -32.93 -23.45
N PHE A 636 -7.11 -33.04 -22.36
CA PHE A 636 -6.70 -33.82 -21.19
C PHE A 636 -7.88 -34.51 -20.52
N ALA A 637 -7.64 -35.65 -19.88
CA ALA A 637 -8.59 -36.38 -19.07
C ALA A 637 -8.47 -35.99 -17.59
N PRO A 638 -9.38 -35.12 -17.06
CA PRO A 638 -9.24 -34.61 -15.70
C PRO A 638 -9.54 -35.69 -14.66
N LEU A 639 -8.83 -35.64 -13.54
CA LEU A 639 -9.22 -36.38 -12.35
C LEU A 639 -10.51 -35.83 -11.77
N LYS A 640 -11.50 -36.73 -11.54
CA LYS A 640 -12.76 -36.38 -10.87
C LYS A 640 -12.73 -36.83 -9.43
N ALA A 641 -13.29 -36.04 -8.53
CA ALA A 641 -13.40 -36.40 -7.12
C ALA A 641 -14.32 -37.60 -6.94
N ALA A 642 -13.92 -38.55 -6.08
CA ALA A 642 -14.82 -39.59 -5.59
C ALA A 642 -15.69 -38.99 -4.48
N GLU A 643 -16.87 -38.46 -4.83
CA GLU A 643 -17.81 -37.90 -3.84
C GLU A 643 -18.63 -38.98 -3.12
N PHE A 644 -18.89 -40.12 -3.78
CA PHE A 644 -19.74 -41.17 -3.24
C PHE A 644 -18.96 -42.50 -3.22
N VAL A 645 -18.74 -43.02 -2.01
CA VAL A 645 -18.16 -44.35 -1.80
C VAL A 645 -19.29 -45.26 -1.32
N ILE A 646 -19.71 -46.22 -2.18
CA ILE A 646 -20.78 -47.12 -1.85
C ILE A 646 -20.20 -48.46 -1.39
N VAL A 647 -20.42 -48.81 -0.14
CA VAL A 647 -20.05 -50.12 0.41
C VAL A 647 -21.25 -51.02 0.46
N ARG A 648 -21.24 -52.10 -0.28
CA ARG A 648 -22.30 -53.12 -0.26
C ARG A 648 -21.88 -54.26 0.65
N ILE A 649 -22.61 -54.48 1.73
CA ILE A 649 -22.39 -55.59 2.65
C ILE A 649 -23.41 -56.68 2.36
N GLN A 650 -22.96 -57.87 2.05
CA GLN A 650 -23.81 -59.06 1.88
C GLN A 650 -23.51 -60.06 3.00
N GLN A 651 -24.53 -60.52 3.68
CA GLN A 651 -24.40 -61.60 4.63
C GLN A 651 -24.34 -62.94 3.87
N LYS A 652 -23.26 -63.68 4.04
CA LYS A 652 -23.14 -65.02 3.49
C LYS A 652 -23.85 -66.00 4.43
N LEU A 653 -24.99 -66.54 4.04
CA LEU A 653 -25.59 -67.65 4.76
C LEU A 653 -24.76 -68.90 4.45
N GLN A 654 -24.27 -69.56 5.52
CA GLN A 654 -23.74 -70.90 5.37
C GLN A 654 -24.89 -71.84 4.96
N GLN A 655 -24.74 -72.52 3.82
CA GLN A 655 -25.59 -73.66 3.44
C GLN A 655 -25.16 -74.85 4.23
#